data_9f74a918f1a4a872837ed8ec1342302c
#
_entry.id   9f74a918f1a4a872837ed8ec1342302c
#
_cell.length_a   1.000
_cell.length_b   1.000
_cell.length_c   1.000
_cell.angle_alpha   90.00
_cell.angle_beta   90.00
_cell.angle_gamma   90.00
#
_symmetry.space_group_name_H-M   'P 1'
#
loop_
_entity.id
_entity.type
_entity.pdbx_description
1 polymer ?
#
loop_
_entity_poly.entity_id
_entity_poly.type
_entity_poly.pdbx_seq_one_letter_code
_entity_poly.pdbx_strand_id
1 'polypeptide(L)'
;MARVVGRKNMKKYVALLSWLVLAVAVPLAAQEATIAPPEGMVVEGVPKIPASLVETAGRYSENRSAFPTDWHPQRREILIGTRFGNTYQTHLVKMPGGARQQLTFFTEPVYGGSFHPNGGEYMLFQKDVGGGEWYQFFRYDMDSGNSTLLTDGKSRNTSARWSSGGDKLAYVSTRRTGKDTDLWVTNPAEPHTDHLLTQLTGGGWEPQDWSPDDREILLLEGISVNETYFWLVDTRTGEKKALTPRNTNEQVAYANGRFSKDGKGIYYTADKDSEFERLIYKDLASKETKILTPDIPWDLDEFALSWDGKRIAFITNEDGLSVLHMLDTGTGKELPVPKLPVGLVGGLIWHKNGKDLSFGISSASSPGDTYSLDTTTGKLDRWTMSETAVNTSAFPEPELIRWKSFDGKMISGFLYRPPARFAGKRPVLIEIHGGPEGQSRPDFLGRYNYYLNELGIVVILPNVRGSTGYGKAFTKLDNGFLRDGTYKDINALFDWIAAQPGLDASRIAVTGGSYGGHMTLAVSAFYSDRIRCSIDIVGPSNLVTFLEHTEEYRRDLRRVEYGDEREPKMREYLEKIAPMNNIEKIKKPMMVVAGQNDPRVPVSESDQIVAGLKKQGTPVWYVKAKDEGHGFQKKSNADFQFYATVEFLQEYLLK
;
A
#
# COMPACT_ATOMS: atom_id res chain seq x y z
N MET A 1 -24.66 101.81 -9.16
CA MET A 1 -25.12 102.45 -7.92
C MET A 1 -24.92 101.44 -6.79
N ALA A 2 -23.87 101.55 -6.04
CA ALA A 2 -23.77 102.13 -4.69
C ALA A 2 -24.71 101.38 -3.67
N ARG A 3 -24.24 100.80 -2.62
CA ARG A 3 -23.42 101.14 -1.45
C ARG A 3 -23.12 99.84 -0.66
N VAL A 4 -21.94 99.45 -0.32
CA VAL A 4 -21.11 99.79 0.86
C VAL A 4 -21.87 100.04 2.16
N VAL A 5 -21.61 99.27 3.17
CA VAL A 5 -21.48 99.43 4.64
C VAL A 5 -21.76 98.03 5.27
N GLY A 6 -21.06 97.45 6.18
CA GLY A 6 -19.96 97.93 7.00
C GLY A 6 -19.55 96.78 7.94
N ARG A 7 -18.27 96.74 8.27
CA ARG A 7 -17.69 95.92 9.35
C ARG A 7 -18.29 96.22 10.72
N LYS A 8 -18.58 95.22 11.52
CA LYS A 8 -18.15 95.22 12.95
C LYS A 8 -18.35 93.84 13.59
N ASN A 9 -17.22 93.33 14.00
CA ASN A 9 -16.99 92.57 15.25
C ASN A 9 -18.02 91.59 15.76
N MET A 10 -17.70 90.36 15.68
CA MET A 10 -17.82 89.50 16.87
C MET A 10 -16.72 88.46 16.86
N LYS A 11 -15.59 88.88 17.49
CA LYS A 11 -14.73 87.85 18.14
C LYS A 11 -15.45 87.51 19.43
N LYS A 12 -15.85 86.27 19.55
CA LYS A 12 -15.92 85.44 20.80
C LYS A 12 -16.70 84.21 20.53
N TYR A 13 -16.12 83.09 21.07
CA TYR A 13 -16.73 81.75 21.22
C TYR A 13 -16.67 80.85 19.99
N VAL A 14 -15.50 80.31 19.66
CA VAL A 14 -15.35 78.94 19.25
C VAL A 14 -14.02 78.41 19.90
N ALA A 15 -14.04 78.27 21.18
CA ALA A 15 -13.19 77.41 21.92
C ALA A 15 -14.09 76.24 22.36
N LEU A 16 -14.25 75.27 21.50
CA LEU A 16 -14.91 74.00 21.92
C LEU A 16 -14.27 72.83 21.20
N LEU A 17 -13.63 72.03 22.03
CA LEU A 17 -13.53 70.58 21.94
C LEU A 17 -13.12 70.01 20.56
N SER A 18 -11.85 70.11 20.30
CA SER A 18 -11.15 69.02 19.55
C SER A 18 -10.90 67.88 20.54
N TRP A 19 -11.88 67.05 20.77
CA TRP A 19 -11.68 65.72 21.25
C TRP A 19 -11.04 64.93 20.16
N LEU A 20 -9.72 64.83 20.17
CA LEU A 20 -8.96 63.82 19.43
C LEU A 20 -9.40 62.47 19.97
N VAL A 21 -10.38 61.84 19.33
CA VAL A 21 -10.62 60.43 19.44
C VAL A 21 -9.40 59.74 18.81
N LEU A 22 -8.38 59.50 19.62
CA LEU A 22 -7.36 58.51 19.30
C LEU A 22 -8.11 57.17 19.24
N ALA A 23 -8.63 56.83 18.05
CA ALA A 23 -9.00 55.46 17.75
C ALA A 23 -7.70 54.65 17.83
N VAL A 24 -7.43 54.05 18.98
CA VAL A 24 -6.51 52.93 19.06
C VAL A 24 -7.06 51.87 18.12
N ALA A 25 -6.59 51.88 16.89
CA ALA A 25 -6.75 50.74 16.00
C ALA A 25 -6.02 49.59 16.67
N VAL A 26 -6.73 48.88 17.52
CA VAL A 26 -6.33 47.51 17.90
C VAL A 26 -6.27 46.81 16.56
N PRO A 27 -5.11 46.30 16.12
CA PRO A 27 -5.09 45.47 14.93
C PRO A 27 -6.02 44.32 15.26
N LEU A 28 -7.20 44.24 14.62
CA LEU A 28 -7.92 42.97 14.53
C LEU A 28 -6.90 42.05 13.90
N ALA A 29 -6.31 41.16 14.72
CA ALA A 29 -5.55 40.05 14.19
C ALA A 29 -6.49 39.37 13.18
N ALA A 30 -6.18 39.50 11.89
CA ALA A 30 -6.96 38.86 10.86
C ALA A 30 -7.04 37.40 11.25
N GLN A 31 -8.23 36.91 11.52
CA GLN A 31 -8.41 35.50 11.92
C GLN A 31 -7.84 34.68 10.77
N GLU A 32 -6.84 33.86 11.06
CA GLU A 32 -6.18 33.04 10.05
C GLU A 32 -7.23 32.22 9.31
N ALA A 33 -7.22 32.26 7.98
CA ALA A 33 -8.13 31.45 7.17
C ALA A 33 -7.91 29.98 7.45
N THR A 34 -8.98 29.21 7.57
CA THR A 34 -8.93 27.77 7.85
C THR A 34 -9.69 27.00 6.77
N ILE A 35 -9.30 25.73 6.56
CA ILE A 35 -10.03 24.82 5.67
C ILE A 35 -11.08 24.03 6.42
N ALA A 36 -12.17 23.67 5.73
CA ALA A 36 -13.17 22.73 6.22
C ALA A 36 -12.73 21.29 5.89
N PRO A 37 -13.17 20.30 6.69
CA PRO A 37 -13.05 18.89 6.29
C PRO A 37 -13.74 18.63 4.96
N PRO A 38 -13.25 17.65 4.15
CA PRO A 38 -13.96 17.19 2.96
C PRO A 38 -15.39 16.72 3.29
N GLU A 39 -16.26 16.76 2.29
CA GLU A 39 -17.63 16.25 2.43
C GLU A 39 -17.61 14.77 2.85
N GLY A 40 -18.49 14.40 3.78
CA GLY A 40 -18.57 13.03 4.30
C GLY A 40 -17.50 12.66 5.32
N MET A 41 -16.59 13.55 5.68
CA MET A 41 -15.62 13.30 6.75
C MET A 41 -16.16 13.71 8.12
N VAL A 42 -16.08 12.80 9.08
CA VAL A 42 -16.36 13.05 10.50
C VAL A 42 -15.05 13.37 11.19
N VAL A 43 -14.97 14.52 11.86
CA VAL A 43 -13.77 15.02 12.52
C VAL A 43 -14.11 15.44 13.95
N GLU A 44 -13.41 14.86 14.91
CA GLU A 44 -13.64 15.11 16.34
C GLU A 44 -12.31 15.38 17.06
N GLY A 45 -12.28 16.41 17.87
CA GLY A 45 -11.09 16.80 18.64
C GLY A 45 -9.98 17.49 17.83
N VAL A 46 -10.03 17.45 16.51
CA VAL A 46 -9.05 18.10 15.63
C VAL A 46 -9.30 19.61 15.59
N PRO A 47 -8.28 20.47 15.79
CA PRO A 47 -8.42 21.91 15.64
C PRO A 47 -8.74 22.27 14.18
N LYS A 48 -9.16 23.52 13.97
CA LYS A 48 -9.33 24.05 12.62
C LYS A 48 -7.96 24.11 11.93
N ILE A 49 -7.86 23.51 10.74
CA ILE A 49 -6.61 23.45 9.98
C ILE A 49 -6.32 24.81 9.33
N PRO A 50 -5.19 25.46 9.61
CA PRO A 50 -4.82 26.74 8.99
C PRO A 50 -4.60 26.60 7.48
N ALA A 51 -5.04 27.58 6.70
CA ALA A 51 -4.79 27.62 5.26
C ALA A 51 -3.29 27.76 4.94
N SER A 52 -2.52 28.43 5.77
CA SER A 52 -1.06 28.55 5.66
C SER A 52 -0.36 27.20 5.75
N LEU A 53 -0.86 26.27 6.58
CA LEU A 53 -0.36 24.89 6.64
C LEU A 53 -0.63 24.16 5.32
N VAL A 54 -1.81 24.34 4.72
CA VAL A 54 -2.15 23.72 3.44
C VAL A 54 -1.21 24.16 2.32
N GLU A 55 -0.87 25.44 2.28
CA GLU A 55 0.08 26.00 1.29
C GLU A 55 1.47 25.39 1.40
N THR A 56 1.94 25.13 2.62
CA THR A 56 3.29 24.61 2.88
C THR A 56 3.34 23.07 2.80
N ALA A 57 2.48 22.40 3.54
CA ALA A 57 2.47 20.95 3.64
C ALA A 57 1.88 20.28 2.38
N GLY A 58 0.87 20.90 1.74
CA GLY A 58 0.24 20.38 0.54
C GLY A 58 1.21 20.15 -0.62
N ARG A 59 2.30 20.89 -0.70
CA ARG A 59 3.36 20.68 -1.71
C ARG A 59 3.99 19.30 -1.62
N TYR A 60 4.04 18.69 -0.46
CA TYR A 60 4.59 17.35 -0.23
C TYR A 60 3.60 16.22 -0.60
N SER A 61 2.34 16.54 -0.84
CA SER A 61 1.34 15.61 -1.37
C SER A 61 1.14 15.73 -2.89
N GLU A 62 1.74 16.74 -3.51
CA GLU A 62 1.71 16.95 -4.96
C GLU A 62 2.83 16.15 -5.64
N ASN A 63 2.60 14.85 -5.80
CA ASN A 63 3.43 13.97 -6.61
C ASN A 63 2.56 13.16 -7.58
N ARG A 64 3.13 12.78 -8.71
CA ARG A 64 2.44 12.06 -9.78
C ARG A 64 3.22 10.83 -10.19
N SER A 65 3.38 9.90 -9.25
CA SER A 65 3.96 8.60 -9.53
C SER A 65 3.23 7.88 -10.67
N ALA A 66 3.94 7.08 -11.43
CA ALA A 66 3.39 6.37 -12.57
C ALA A 66 4.06 5.00 -12.71
N PHE A 67 3.24 3.94 -12.67
CA PHE A 67 3.71 2.56 -12.78
C PHE A 67 3.05 1.88 -13.99
N PRO A 68 3.77 1.02 -14.73
CA PRO A 68 3.22 0.32 -15.87
C PRO A 68 2.15 -0.68 -15.42
N THR A 69 1.10 -0.82 -16.21
CA THR A 69 0.05 -1.82 -15.98
C THR A 69 -0.04 -2.83 -17.11
N ASP A 70 0.25 -2.41 -18.35
CA ASP A 70 0.35 -3.33 -19.50
C ASP A 70 0.97 -2.64 -20.72
N TRP A 71 1.46 -3.47 -21.67
CA TRP A 71 1.87 -3.05 -22.98
C TRP A 71 0.73 -3.22 -24.01
N HIS A 72 0.63 -2.27 -24.93
CA HIS A 72 -0.20 -2.53 -26.11
C HIS A 72 0.40 -3.69 -26.92
N PRO A 73 -0.40 -4.71 -27.31
CA PRO A 73 0.14 -5.96 -27.85
C PRO A 73 0.88 -5.83 -29.19
N GLN A 74 0.56 -4.79 -29.97
CA GLN A 74 1.12 -4.58 -31.32
C GLN A 74 1.97 -3.32 -31.44
N ARG A 75 1.76 -2.32 -30.56
CA ARG A 75 2.46 -1.03 -30.58
C ARG A 75 3.31 -0.87 -29.34
N ARG A 76 4.43 -0.18 -29.47
CA ARG A 76 5.26 0.17 -28.33
C ARG A 76 4.64 1.35 -27.59
N GLU A 77 3.53 1.08 -26.88
CA GLU A 77 2.74 1.99 -26.07
C GLU A 77 2.43 1.31 -24.73
N ILE A 78 2.42 2.06 -23.63
CA ILE A 78 2.25 1.52 -22.27
C ILE A 78 1.01 2.13 -21.61
N LEU A 79 0.18 1.28 -20.98
CA LEU A 79 -0.79 1.70 -19.97
C LEU A 79 -0.06 1.92 -18.65
N ILE A 80 -0.42 2.98 -17.96
CA ILE A 80 0.09 3.33 -16.64
C ILE A 80 -1.05 3.67 -15.69
N GLY A 81 -0.86 3.38 -14.40
CA GLY A 81 -1.66 3.94 -13.32
C GLY A 81 -1.00 5.22 -12.81
N THR A 82 -1.70 6.35 -12.85
CA THR A 82 -1.23 7.63 -12.29
C THR A 82 -2.39 8.52 -11.90
N ARG A 83 -2.12 9.63 -11.21
CA ARG A 83 -3.15 10.53 -10.70
C ARG A 83 -2.86 11.98 -11.06
N PHE A 84 -3.80 12.62 -11.75
CA PHE A 84 -3.81 14.06 -11.98
C PHE A 84 -4.90 14.78 -11.16
N GLY A 85 -5.97 14.07 -10.83
CA GLY A 85 -7.09 14.57 -10.02
C GLY A 85 -7.12 14.00 -8.60
N ASN A 86 -8.31 13.67 -8.14
CA ASN A 86 -8.56 13.18 -6.78
C ASN A 86 -8.21 11.68 -6.60
N THR A 87 -8.27 10.89 -7.68
CA THR A 87 -8.07 9.43 -7.65
C THR A 87 -7.12 8.96 -8.74
N TYR A 88 -6.51 7.80 -8.54
CA TYR A 88 -5.73 7.13 -9.58
C TYR A 88 -6.64 6.67 -10.72
N GLN A 89 -6.17 6.88 -11.96
CA GLN A 89 -6.86 6.53 -13.19
C GLN A 89 -5.89 5.87 -14.16
N THR A 90 -6.41 5.13 -15.14
CA THR A 90 -5.60 4.54 -16.21
C THR A 90 -5.28 5.59 -17.28
N HIS A 91 -4.02 5.64 -17.68
CA HIS A 91 -3.50 6.53 -18.73
C HIS A 91 -2.72 5.73 -19.76
N LEU A 92 -2.64 6.26 -20.98
CA LEU A 92 -1.81 5.73 -22.07
C LEU A 92 -0.61 6.64 -22.31
N VAL A 93 0.58 6.06 -22.45
CA VAL A 93 1.80 6.74 -22.90
C VAL A 93 2.28 6.08 -24.18
N LYS A 94 2.39 6.88 -25.27
CA LYS A 94 2.68 6.35 -26.61
C LYS A 94 4.17 6.24 -26.95
N MET A 95 5.02 6.89 -26.19
CA MET A 95 6.48 6.85 -26.36
C MET A 95 7.22 7.28 -25.09
N PRO A 96 8.47 6.92 -24.89
CA PRO A 96 9.27 7.40 -23.77
C PRO A 96 9.26 8.93 -23.67
N GLY A 97 8.93 9.46 -22.47
CA GLY A 97 8.78 10.89 -22.23
C GLY A 97 7.55 11.53 -22.86
N GLY A 98 6.64 10.75 -23.45
CA GLY A 98 5.42 11.24 -24.08
C GLY A 98 4.35 11.71 -23.08
N ALA A 99 3.32 12.36 -23.59
CA ALA A 99 2.19 12.81 -22.79
C ALA A 99 1.44 11.61 -22.19
N ARG A 100 1.01 11.76 -20.94
CA ARG A 100 0.14 10.80 -20.24
C ARG A 100 -1.31 11.10 -20.60
N GLN A 101 -1.88 10.37 -21.55
CA GLN A 101 -3.28 10.54 -21.98
C GLN A 101 -4.19 9.80 -21.01
N GLN A 102 -4.99 10.52 -20.23
CA GLN A 102 -5.98 9.92 -19.33
C GLN A 102 -7.08 9.21 -20.12
N LEU A 103 -7.40 7.97 -19.77
CA LEU A 103 -8.43 7.17 -20.40
C LEU A 103 -9.69 7.04 -19.55
N THR A 104 -9.55 6.90 -18.24
CA THR A 104 -10.67 6.74 -17.31
C THR A 104 -10.85 7.98 -16.44
N PHE A 105 -12.13 8.31 -16.09
CA PHE A 105 -12.50 9.56 -15.41
C PHE A 105 -13.51 9.31 -14.27
N PHE A 106 -13.30 8.28 -13.48
CA PHE A 106 -14.18 7.94 -12.37
C PHE A 106 -13.84 8.73 -11.11
N THR A 107 -14.84 8.92 -10.25
CA THR A 107 -14.65 9.48 -8.90
C THR A 107 -13.90 8.51 -7.97
N GLU A 108 -14.06 7.21 -8.23
CA GLU A 108 -13.36 6.15 -7.52
C GLU A 108 -12.02 5.82 -8.17
N PRO A 109 -11.05 5.29 -7.42
CA PRO A 109 -9.81 4.80 -8.01
C PRO A 109 -10.06 3.69 -9.03
N VAL A 110 -9.28 3.70 -10.09
CA VAL A 110 -9.22 2.63 -11.08
C VAL A 110 -7.92 1.86 -10.89
N TYR A 111 -8.03 0.55 -10.79
CA TYR A 111 -6.90 -0.34 -10.60
C TYR A 111 -6.64 -1.17 -11.84
N GLY A 112 -5.36 -1.37 -12.15
CA GLY A 112 -4.92 -2.12 -13.30
C GLY A 112 -5.13 -1.35 -14.61
N GLY A 113 -5.21 -2.09 -15.64
CA GLY A 113 -5.34 -1.72 -17.04
C GLY A 113 -4.62 -2.82 -17.80
N SER A 114 -5.36 -3.68 -18.50
CA SER A 114 -4.79 -4.79 -19.28
C SER A 114 -5.46 -4.79 -20.64
N PHE A 115 -4.66 -4.61 -21.69
CA PHE A 115 -5.18 -4.65 -23.04
C PHE A 115 -5.71 -6.04 -23.40
N HIS A 116 -6.70 -6.07 -24.30
CA HIS A 116 -7.01 -7.29 -25.03
C HIS A 116 -5.73 -7.78 -25.71
N PRO A 117 -5.29 -9.02 -25.40
CA PRO A 117 -3.92 -9.42 -25.69
C PRO A 117 -3.59 -9.54 -27.18
N ASN A 118 -4.58 -9.69 -28.08
CA ASN A 118 -4.32 -9.86 -29.51
C ASN A 118 -4.39 -8.56 -30.31
N GLY A 119 -5.39 -7.73 -30.07
CA GLY A 119 -5.64 -6.53 -30.88
C GLY A 119 -5.36 -5.23 -30.13
N GLY A 120 -5.63 -5.18 -28.82
CA GLY A 120 -5.55 -3.95 -28.04
C GLY A 120 -6.67 -2.95 -28.32
N GLU A 121 -7.75 -3.39 -28.95
CA GLU A 121 -8.93 -2.57 -29.30
C GLU A 121 -9.76 -2.20 -28.07
N TYR A 122 -9.59 -2.92 -26.97
CA TYR A 122 -10.13 -2.57 -25.65
C TYR A 122 -9.16 -2.98 -24.55
N MET A 123 -9.37 -2.44 -23.36
CA MET A 123 -8.67 -2.84 -22.15
C MET A 123 -9.67 -3.21 -21.06
N LEU A 124 -9.20 -4.01 -20.10
CA LEU A 124 -9.90 -4.32 -18.86
C LEU A 124 -9.35 -3.45 -17.74
N PHE A 125 -10.21 -3.06 -16.82
CA PHE A 125 -9.84 -2.44 -15.56
C PHE A 125 -10.80 -2.88 -14.46
N GLN A 126 -10.41 -2.65 -13.21
CA GLN A 126 -11.28 -2.89 -12.06
C GLN A 126 -11.41 -1.64 -11.21
N LYS A 127 -12.55 -1.51 -10.54
CA LYS A 127 -12.79 -0.52 -9.50
C LYS A 127 -13.85 -1.02 -8.51
N ASP A 128 -13.87 -0.41 -7.35
CA ASP A 128 -14.92 -0.59 -6.34
C ASP A 128 -15.70 0.72 -6.13
N VAL A 129 -16.47 0.78 -5.06
CA VAL A 129 -17.19 1.98 -4.63
C VAL A 129 -16.87 2.23 -3.15
N GLY A 130 -16.45 3.46 -2.85
CA GLY A 130 -16.22 3.93 -1.48
C GLY A 130 -15.13 3.16 -0.71
N GLY A 131 -14.21 2.48 -1.40
CA GLY A 131 -13.14 1.70 -0.78
C GLY A 131 -13.57 0.38 -0.16
N GLY A 132 -14.77 -0.11 -0.47
CA GLY A 132 -15.32 -1.36 0.08
C GLY A 132 -14.71 -2.65 -0.46
N GLU A 133 -13.82 -2.57 -1.44
CA GLU A 133 -13.13 -3.69 -2.11
C GLU A 133 -14.05 -4.73 -2.78
N TRP A 134 -15.32 -4.39 -3.02
CA TRP A 134 -16.24 -5.18 -3.83
C TRP A 134 -16.02 -4.86 -5.30
N TYR A 135 -14.83 -5.28 -5.78
CA TYR A 135 -14.33 -4.94 -7.10
C TYR A 135 -15.22 -5.50 -8.21
N GLN A 136 -15.37 -4.68 -9.27
CA GLN A 136 -16.03 -5.05 -10.50
C GLN A 136 -15.08 -4.90 -11.67
N PHE A 137 -15.13 -5.83 -12.63
CA PHE A 137 -14.38 -5.72 -13.88
C PHE A 137 -15.18 -4.99 -14.94
N PHE A 138 -14.48 -4.14 -15.67
CA PHE A 138 -15.00 -3.35 -16.77
C PHE A 138 -14.14 -3.54 -18.01
N ARG A 139 -14.77 -3.54 -19.18
CA ARG A 139 -14.14 -3.37 -20.47
C ARG A 139 -14.23 -1.90 -20.86
N TYR A 140 -13.12 -1.32 -21.33
CA TYR A 140 -13.03 0.03 -21.88
C TYR A 140 -12.65 -0.08 -23.36
N ASP A 141 -13.52 0.37 -24.28
CA ASP A 141 -13.29 0.37 -25.71
C ASP A 141 -12.38 1.57 -26.09
N MET A 142 -11.24 1.28 -26.71
CA MET A 142 -10.22 2.29 -26.99
C MET A 142 -10.65 3.34 -28.02
N ASP A 143 -11.51 2.97 -28.95
CA ASP A 143 -12.00 3.87 -30.02
C ASP A 143 -13.14 4.78 -29.55
N SER A 144 -14.09 4.23 -28.81
CA SER A 144 -15.30 4.97 -28.38
C SER A 144 -15.17 5.62 -26.99
N GLY A 145 -14.25 5.11 -26.15
CA GLY A 145 -14.15 5.52 -24.75
C GLY A 145 -15.27 4.96 -23.85
N ASN A 146 -16.11 4.06 -24.34
CA ASN A 146 -17.20 3.48 -23.58
C ASN A 146 -16.68 2.44 -22.59
N SER A 147 -17.29 2.41 -21.41
CA SER A 147 -17.02 1.41 -20.37
C SER A 147 -18.21 0.50 -20.19
N THR A 148 -17.99 -0.82 -20.26
CA THR A 148 -19.01 -1.86 -20.08
C THR A 148 -18.69 -2.70 -18.87
N LEU A 149 -19.66 -2.86 -17.94
CA LEU A 149 -19.54 -3.75 -16.79
C LEU A 149 -19.55 -5.21 -17.26
N LEU A 150 -18.58 -6.01 -16.82
CA LEU A 150 -18.45 -7.43 -17.17
C LEU A 150 -18.93 -8.37 -16.06
N THR A 151 -18.95 -7.92 -14.82
CA THR A 151 -19.33 -8.72 -13.65
C THR A 151 -20.71 -8.33 -13.12
N ASP A 152 -21.20 -8.98 -12.07
CA ASP A 152 -22.58 -8.84 -11.60
C ASP A 152 -22.91 -7.51 -10.88
N GLY A 153 -21.94 -6.65 -10.68
CA GLY A 153 -22.11 -5.36 -10.03
C GLY A 153 -22.31 -5.42 -8.49
N LYS A 154 -22.22 -6.59 -7.88
CA LYS A 154 -22.53 -6.81 -6.45
C LYS A 154 -21.47 -7.57 -5.71
N SER A 155 -20.98 -8.66 -6.29
CA SER A 155 -20.03 -9.57 -5.64
C SER A 155 -18.62 -9.01 -5.67
N ARG A 156 -17.74 -9.56 -4.84
CA ARG A 156 -16.31 -9.28 -4.91
C ARG A 156 -15.70 -10.13 -6.02
N ASN A 157 -15.06 -9.49 -7.00
CA ASN A 157 -14.42 -10.14 -8.14
C ASN A 157 -12.96 -9.72 -8.20
N THR A 158 -12.03 -10.68 -8.28
CA THR A 158 -10.58 -10.39 -8.24
C THR A 158 -9.79 -11.34 -9.13
N SER A 159 -8.49 -11.06 -9.27
CA SER A 159 -7.48 -11.95 -9.84
C SER A 159 -7.78 -12.36 -11.29
N ALA A 160 -8.16 -11.40 -12.14
CA ALA A 160 -8.44 -11.67 -13.55
C ALA A 160 -7.18 -12.11 -14.33
N ARG A 161 -7.35 -13.14 -15.19
CA ARG A 161 -6.30 -13.66 -16.07
C ARG A 161 -6.84 -13.95 -17.46
N TRP A 162 -6.20 -13.36 -18.47
CA TRP A 162 -6.50 -13.65 -19.88
C TRP A 162 -6.13 -15.07 -20.25
N SER A 163 -6.94 -15.70 -21.08
CA SER A 163 -6.58 -16.94 -21.78
C SER A 163 -5.43 -16.69 -22.75
N SER A 164 -4.68 -17.73 -23.11
CA SER A 164 -3.60 -17.64 -24.08
C SER A 164 -4.09 -17.22 -25.45
N GLY A 165 -5.29 -17.67 -25.85
CA GLY A 165 -5.99 -17.23 -27.05
C GLY A 165 -6.53 -15.80 -26.98
N GLY A 166 -6.68 -15.23 -25.80
CA GLY A 166 -7.14 -13.86 -25.57
C GLY A 166 -8.66 -13.65 -25.69
N ASP A 167 -9.44 -14.70 -25.91
CA ASP A 167 -10.90 -14.64 -26.05
C ASP A 167 -11.65 -14.83 -24.73
N LYS A 168 -10.96 -15.27 -23.67
CA LYS A 168 -11.55 -15.56 -22.35
C LYS A 168 -10.79 -14.88 -21.22
N LEU A 169 -11.51 -14.67 -20.14
CA LEU A 169 -11.00 -14.15 -18.87
C LEU A 169 -11.42 -15.07 -17.74
N ALA A 170 -10.46 -15.64 -17.01
CA ALA A 170 -10.72 -16.31 -15.75
C ALA A 170 -10.59 -15.31 -14.59
N TYR A 171 -11.46 -15.40 -13.61
CA TYR A 171 -11.44 -14.59 -12.40
C TYR A 171 -12.10 -15.34 -11.24
N VAL A 172 -11.89 -14.89 -10.02
CA VAL A 172 -12.61 -15.44 -8.88
C VAL A 172 -13.67 -14.47 -8.36
N SER A 173 -14.79 -15.04 -7.90
CA SER A 173 -15.95 -14.27 -7.43
C SER A 173 -16.59 -14.90 -6.19
N THR A 174 -17.00 -14.04 -5.26
CA THR A 174 -17.78 -14.47 -4.08
C THR A 174 -19.29 -14.65 -4.38
N ARG A 175 -19.72 -14.59 -5.65
CA ARG A 175 -21.12 -14.51 -6.09
C ARG A 175 -22.02 -15.60 -5.50
N ARG A 176 -21.53 -16.81 -5.30
CA ARG A 176 -22.32 -17.93 -4.82
C ARG A 176 -22.67 -17.84 -3.33
N THR A 177 -21.73 -17.46 -2.48
CA THR A 177 -21.86 -17.57 -1.03
C THR A 177 -21.57 -16.27 -0.25
N GLY A 178 -20.98 -15.27 -0.90
CA GLY A 178 -20.44 -14.07 -0.25
C GLY A 178 -19.05 -14.25 0.36
N LYS A 179 -18.58 -15.50 0.53
CA LYS A 179 -17.30 -15.82 1.18
C LYS A 179 -16.36 -16.70 0.36
N ASP A 180 -16.90 -17.72 -0.31
CA ASP A 180 -16.11 -18.63 -1.13
C ASP A 180 -15.76 -17.97 -2.46
N THR A 181 -14.49 -17.98 -2.85
CA THR A 181 -14.03 -17.40 -4.12
C THR A 181 -14.01 -18.47 -5.20
N ASP A 182 -15.14 -18.64 -5.87
CA ASP A 182 -15.29 -19.60 -6.98
C ASP A 182 -14.61 -19.11 -8.25
N LEU A 183 -14.17 -20.05 -9.08
CA LEU A 183 -13.57 -19.76 -10.39
C LEU A 183 -14.64 -19.55 -11.45
N TRP A 184 -14.63 -18.38 -12.08
CA TRP A 184 -15.54 -17.96 -13.15
C TRP A 184 -14.77 -17.69 -14.43
N VAL A 185 -15.44 -17.87 -15.58
CA VAL A 185 -14.91 -17.56 -16.90
C VAL A 185 -15.92 -16.71 -17.66
N THR A 186 -15.44 -15.71 -18.39
CA THR A 186 -16.25 -14.85 -19.27
C THR A 186 -15.55 -14.59 -20.59
N ASN A 187 -16.28 -14.22 -21.63
CA ASN A 187 -15.76 -13.61 -22.86
C ASN A 187 -15.95 -12.08 -22.76
N PRO A 188 -14.91 -11.28 -22.58
CA PRO A 188 -15.07 -9.83 -22.47
C PRO A 188 -15.58 -9.15 -23.75
N ALA A 189 -15.46 -9.79 -24.92
CA ALA A 189 -16.04 -9.29 -26.16
C ALA A 189 -17.57 -9.41 -26.18
N GLU A 190 -18.11 -10.37 -25.43
CA GLU A 190 -19.54 -10.68 -25.33
C GLU A 190 -19.98 -10.55 -23.85
N PRO A 191 -20.30 -9.34 -23.36
CA PRO A 191 -20.74 -9.13 -21.99
C PRO A 191 -21.90 -10.03 -21.57
N HIS A 192 -21.94 -10.44 -20.31
CA HIS A 192 -22.94 -11.35 -19.73
C HIS A 192 -22.84 -12.82 -20.20
N THR A 193 -21.68 -13.26 -20.67
CA THR A 193 -21.36 -14.67 -20.98
C THR A 193 -20.66 -15.38 -19.82
N ASP A 194 -20.52 -14.69 -18.70
CA ASP A 194 -19.83 -15.22 -17.52
C ASP A 194 -20.57 -16.45 -16.96
N HIS A 195 -19.80 -17.48 -16.65
CA HIS A 195 -20.30 -18.71 -16.07
C HIS A 195 -19.35 -19.27 -14.99
N LEU A 196 -19.94 -19.97 -14.04
CA LEU A 196 -19.21 -20.68 -13.00
C LEU A 196 -18.49 -21.88 -13.62
N LEU A 197 -17.16 -21.88 -13.59
CA LEU A 197 -16.38 -23.03 -14.05
C LEU A 197 -16.17 -24.05 -12.92
N THR A 198 -15.78 -23.60 -11.73
CA THR A 198 -15.47 -24.49 -10.61
C THR A 198 -15.93 -23.89 -9.28
N GLN A 199 -16.70 -24.67 -8.51
CA GLN A 199 -17.03 -24.32 -7.13
C GLN A 199 -15.82 -24.63 -6.22
N LEU A 200 -15.50 -23.66 -5.38
CA LEU A 200 -14.37 -23.72 -4.48
C LEU A 200 -14.83 -23.45 -3.04
N THR A 201 -14.02 -23.79 -2.07
CA THR A 201 -14.30 -23.54 -0.65
C THR A 201 -13.22 -22.64 -0.08
N GLY A 202 -13.63 -21.58 0.60
CA GLY A 202 -12.73 -20.57 1.17
C GLY A 202 -12.42 -19.41 0.24
N GLY A 203 -11.77 -18.39 0.79
CA GLY A 203 -11.54 -17.10 0.11
C GLY A 203 -10.16 -16.93 -0.52
N GLY A 204 -9.27 -17.93 -0.43
CA GLY A 204 -7.87 -17.81 -0.84
C GLY A 204 -7.53 -18.32 -2.24
N TRP A 205 -8.49 -18.41 -3.15
CA TRP A 205 -8.27 -18.95 -4.49
C TRP A 205 -7.95 -17.85 -5.51
N GLU A 206 -6.96 -18.14 -6.41
CA GLU A 206 -6.53 -17.19 -7.44
C GLU A 206 -6.07 -17.91 -8.71
N PRO A 207 -6.64 -17.62 -9.91
CA PRO A 207 -6.08 -18.08 -11.17
C PRO A 207 -4.72 -17.40 -11.42
N GLN A 208 -3.73 -18.20 -11.77
CA GLN A 208 -2.35 -17.77 -11.98
C GLN A 208 -2.03 -17.61 -13.46
N ASP A 209 -2.43 -18.59 -14.28
CA ASP A 209 -2.14 -18.62 -15.72
C ASP A 209 -3.04 -19.62 -16.44
N TRP A 210 -3.11 -19.51 -17.76
CA TRP A 210 -3.75 -20.47 -18.65
C TRP A 210 -2.69 -21.28 -19.38
N SER A 211 -2.96 -22.57 -19.62
CA SER A 211 -2.12 -23.36 -20.51
C SER A 211 -2.08 -22.77 -21.91
N PRO A 212 -1.00 -22.97 -22.70
CA PRO A 212 -0.89 -22.41 -24.06
C PRO A 212 -2.00 -22.83 -25.02
N ASP A 213 -2.68 -23.94 -24.76
CA ASP A 213 -3.81 -24.46 -25.55
C ASP A 213 -5.19 -24.14 -24.94
N ASP A 214 -5.22 -23.32 -23.88
CA ASP A 214 -6.41 -22.91 -23.13
C ASP A 214 -7.25 -24.05 -22.52
N ARG A 215 -6.67 -25.25 -22.36
CA ARG A 215 -7.36 -26.41 -21.80
C ARG A 215 -7.31 -26.50 -20.29
N GLU A 216 -6.34 -25.88 -19.68
CA GLU A 216 -6.14 -25.89 -18.24
C GLU A 216 -5.89 -24.48 -17.70
N ILE A 217 -6.38 -24.23 -16.49
CA ILE A 217 -6.06 -23.05 -15.68
C ILE A 217 -5.21 -23.51 -14.51
N LEU A 218 -4.05 -22.88 -14.34
CA LEU A 218 -3.24 -22.99 -13.12
C LEU A 218 -3.87 -22.14 -12.03
N LEU A 219 -4.32 -22.79 -10.96
CA LEU A 219 -5.03 -22.15 -9.86
C LEU A 219 -4.22 -22.29 -8.58
N LEU A 220 -4.10 -21.22 -7.81
CA LEU A 220 -3.47 -21.19 -6.48
C LEU A 220 -4.56 -21.27 -5.41
N GLU A 221 -4.38 -22.15 -4.42
CA GLU A 221 -5.12 -22.18 -3.16
C GLU A 221 -4.25 -21.58 -2.07
N GLY A 222 -4.64 -20.45 -1.50
CA GLY A 222 -3.97 -19.81 -0.37
C GLY A 222 -4.59 -20.24 0.96
N ILE A 223 -3.78 -20.73 1.87
CA ILE A 223 -4.14 -21.02 3.26
C ILE A 223 -3.58 -19.92 4.18
N SER A 224 -2.32 -19.55 3.96
CA SER A 224 -1.63 -18.44 4.61
C SER A 224 -0.47 -17.98 3.73
N VAL A 225 0.27 -16.96 4.15
CA VAL A 225 1.51 -16.55 3.45
C VAL A 225 2.59 -17.62 3.47
N ASN A 226 2.53 -18.54 4.43
CA ASN A 226 3.50 -19.64 4.57
C ASN A 226 3.01 -20.97 3.97
N GLU A 227 1.77 -21.01 3.46
CA GLU A 227 1.16 -22.27 2.98
C GLU A 227 0.18 -22.02 1.85
N THR A 228 0.53 -22.49 0.67
CA THR A 228 -0.30 -22.41 -0.54
C THR A 228 -0.16 -23.69 -1.36
N TYR A 229 -1.05 -23.90 -2.36
CA TYR A 229 -1.04 -25.09 -3.20
C TYR A 229 -1.43 -24.76 -4.63
N PHE A 230 -0.79 -25.39 -5.62
CA PHE A 230 -1.21 -25.31 -7.01
C PHE A 230 -2.14 -26.46 -7.41
N TRP A 231 -3.11 -26.09 -8.24
CA TRP A 231 -4.09 -26.97 -8.86
C TRP A 231 -4.15 -26.72 -10.37
N LEU A 232 -4.45 -27.75 -11.14
CA LEU A 232 -4.83 -27.62 -12.55
C LEU A 232 -6.34 -27.82 -12.65
N VAL A 233 -7.02 -26.91 -13.36
CA VAL A 233 -8.47 -26.96 -13.61
C VAL A 233 -8.71 -27.13 -15.09
N ASP A 234 -9.38 -28.24 -15.50
CA ASP A 234 -9.83 -28.45 -16.89
C ASP A 234 -10.89 -27.42 -17.26
N THR A 235 -10.66 -26.65 -18.31
CA THR A 235 -11.54 -25.52 -18.70
C THR A 235 -12.87 -25.93 -19.28
N ARG A 236 -13.03 -27.19 -19.67
CA ARG A 236 -14.26 -27.72 -20.24
C ARG A 236 -15.14 -28.38 -19.17
N THR A 237 -14.55 -29.09 -18.20
CA THR A 237 -15.29 -29.85 -17.19
C THR A 237 -15.35 -29.16 -15.84
N GLY A 238 -14.43 -28.24 -15.54
CA GLY A 238 -14.25 -27.62 -14.24
C GLY A 238 -13.61 -28.56 -13.21
N GLU A 239 -13.19 -29.78 -13.60
CA GLU A 239 -12.50 -30.69 -12.70
C GLU A 239 -11.13 -30.15 -12.32
N LYS A 240 -10.81 -30.19 -11.01
CA LYS A 240 -9.51 -29.76 -10.49
C LYS A 240 -8.65 -30.92 -10.03
N LYS A 241 -7.37 -30.86 -10.34
CA LYS A 241 -6.36 -31.84 -9.96
C LYS A 241 -5.23 -31.16 -9.20
N ALA A 242 -4.86 -31.70 -8.04
CA ALA A 242 -3.73 -31.16 -7.28
C ALA A 242 -2.41 -31.33 -8.06
N LEU A 243 -1.66 -30.24 -8.17
CA LEU A 243 -0.33 -30.23 -8.81
C LEU A 243 0.80 -30.26 -7.80
N THR A 244 0.62 -29.64 -6.65
CA THR A 244 1.55 -29.71 -5.51
C THR A 244 0.96 -30.56 -4.39
N PRO A 245 1.77 -31.40 -3.73
CA PRO A 245 1.28 -32.25 -2.65
C PRO A 245 1.01 -31.42 -1.41
N ARG A 246 -0.06 -31.74 -0.68
CA ARG A 246 -0.24 -31.26 0.69
C ARG A 246 0.74 -32.05 1.58
N ASN A 247 1.77 -31.37 2.06
CA ASN A 247 2.73 -31.94 2.98
C ASN A 247 2.39 -31.52 4.40
N THR A 248 1.99 -32.48 5.24
CA THR A 248 1.65 -32.22 6.64
C THR A 248 2.86 -31.91 7.52
N ASN A 249 4.06 -32.19 7.03
CA ASN A 249 5.30 -31.99 7.78
C ASN A 249 5.99 -30.66 7.49
N GLU A 250 5.69 -30.04 6.37
CA GLU A 250 6.25 -28.75 5.95
C GLU A 250 5.18 -27.89 5.30
N GLN A 251 5.03 -26.67 5.80
CA GLN A 251 4.27 -25.62 5.11
C GLN A 251 5.17 -25.02 4.03
N VAL A 252 4.65 -24.92 2.82
CA VAL A 252 5.37 -24.37 1.66
C VAL A 252 4.54 -23.26 1.04
N ALA A 253 5.16 -22.11 0.86
CA ALA A 253 4.61 -21.02 0.07
C ALA A 253 4.96 -21.24 -1.41
N TYR A 254 3.97 -21.55 -2.24
CA TYR A 254 4.08 -21.54 -3.70
C TYR A 254 3.44 -20.28 -4.23
N ALA A 255 4.07 -19.60 -5.19
CA ALA A 255 3.53 -18.37 -5.76
C ALA A 255 3.95 -18.18 -7.24
N ASN A 256 3.38 -17.15 -7.88
CA ASN A 256 3.79 -16.68 -9.20
C ASN A 256 3.77 -17.75 -10.32
N GLY A 257 2.83 -18.69 -10.29
CA GLY A 257 2.80 -19.79 -11.26
C GLY A 257 2.58 -19.34 -12.70
N ARG A 258 3.39 -19.87 -13.66
CA ARG A 258 3.28 -19.60 -15.11
C ARG A 258 3.55 -20.87 -15.91
N PHE A 259 2.72 -21.16 -16.89
CA PHE A 259 3.03 -22.21 -17.86
C PHE A 259 4.25 -21.85 -18.72
N SER A 260 5.07 -22.85 -19.04
CA SER A 260 6.05 -22.72 -20.12
C SER A 260 5.30 -22.55 -21.46
N LYS A 261 5.89 -21.82 -22.40
CA LYS A 261 5.21 -21.51 -23.69
C LYS A 261 5.01 -22.74 -24.58
N ASP A 262 5.71 -23.83 -24.33
CA ASP A 262 5.52 -25.12 -24.99
C ASP A 262 4.51 -26.03 -24.25
N GLY A 263 3.95 -25.57 -23.13
CA GLY A 263 2.98 -26.32 -22.33
C GLY A 263 3.52 -27.53 -21.56
N LYS A 264 4.85 -27.78 -21.59
CA LYS A 264 5.43 -28.97 -20.97
C LYS A 264 5.63 -28.85 -19.47
N GLY A 265 5.67 -27.63 -18.96
CA GLY A 265 5.94 -27.40 -17.55
C GLY A 265 5.38 -26.09 -17.04
N ILE A 266 5.68 -25.83 -15.77
CA ILE A 266 5.39 -24.57 -15.11
C ILE A 266 6.62 -24.00 -14.42
N TYR A 267 6.74 -22.69 -14.46
CA TYR A 267 7.64 -21.90 -13.62
C TYR A 267 6.87 -21.37 -12.43
N TYR A 268 7.47 -21.36 -11.26
CA TYR A 268 6.85 -20.80 -10.05
C TYR A 268 7.91 -20.46 -9.00
N THR A 269 7.54 -19.68 -7.99
CA THR A 269 8.37 -19.48 -6.80
C THR A 269 7.92 -20.39 -5.67
N ALA A 270 8.86 -20.86 -4.85
CA ALA A 270 8.55 -21.59 -3.62
C ALA A 270 9.73 -21.60 -2.65
N ASP A 271 9.41 -21.68 -1.36
CA ASP A 271 10.35 -21.84 -0.24
C ASP A 271 10.52 -23.32 0.20
N LYS A 272 10.13 -24.26 -0.66
CA LYS A 272 10.27 -25.70 -0.38
C LYS A 272 11.73 -26.08 -0.13
N ASP A 273 12.03 -26.76 0.98
CA ASP A 273 13.37 -27.13 1.40
C ASP A 273 14.35 -25.92 1.44
N SER A 274 13.83 -24.73 1.78
CA SER A 274 14.60 -23.47 1.80
C SER A 274 14.00 -22.49 2.81
N GLU A 275 14.82 -21.55 3.27
CA GLU A 275 14.33 -20.35 3.99
C GLU A 275 13.74 -19.32 3.05
N PHE A 276 14.23 -19.25 1.80
CA PHE A 276 13.87 -18.23 0.84
C PHE A 276 13.10 -18.78 -0.34
N GLU A 277 12.21 -17.97 -0.92
CA GLU A 277 11.51 -18.31 -2.16
C GLU A 277 12.50 -18.34 -3.35
N ARG A 278 12.51 -19.47 -4.06
CA ARG A 278 13.38 -19.71 -5.22
C ARG A 278 12.55 -19.91 -6.48
N LEU A 279 13.09 -19.54 -7.64
CA LEU A 279 12.50 -19.83 -8.94
C LEU A 279 12.72 -21.32 -9.28
N ILE A 280 11.64 -22.00 -9.61
CA ILE A 280 11.61 -23.44 -9.88
C ILE A 280 10.89 -23.69 -11.21
N TYR A 281 11.40 -24.60 -12.00
CA TYR A 281 10.72 -25.21 -13.13
C TYR A 281 10.28 -26.63 -12.76
N LYS A 282 9.02 -26.98 -13.08
CA LYS A 282 8.45 -28.32 -12.93
C LYS A 282 7.97 -28.85 -14.27
N ASP A 283 8.52 -29.98 -14.70
CA ASP A 283 8.00 -30.72 -15.85
C ASP A 283 6.70 -31.43 -15.48
N LEU A 284 5.65 -31.26 -16.26
CA LEU A 284 4.32 -31.80 -15.97
C LEU A 284 4.20 -33.28 -16.26
N ALA A 285 4.99 -33.82 -17.22
CA ALA A 285 4.95 -35.23 -17.59
C ALA A 285 5.82 -36.09 -16.64
N SER A 286 7.07 -35.74 -16.47
CA SER A 286 8.00 -36.47 -15.57
C SER A 286 7.79 -36.14 -14.09
N LYS A 287 7.18 -34.98 -13.78
CA LYS A 287 7.01 -34.40 -12.45
C LYS A 287 8.34 -33.97 -11.79
N GLU A 288 9.43 -34.00 -12.53
CA GLU A 288 10.74 -33.54 -12.05
C GLU A 288 10.73 -32.03 -11.84
N THR A 289 11.50 -31.58 -10.86
CA THR A 289 11.67 -30.16 -10.54
C THR A 289 13.13 -29.76 -10.67
N LYS A 290 13.37 -28.58 -11.24
CA LYS A 290 14.69 -27.96 -11.35
C LYS A 290 14.66 -26.59 -10.68
N ILE A 291 15.51 -26.39 -9.68
CA ILE A 291 15.72 -25.07 -9.05
C ILE A 291 16.59 -24.26 -10.00
N LEU A 292 16.11 -23.07 -10.37
CA LEU A 292 16.81 -22.17 -11.30
C LEU A 292 17.64 -21.11 -10.59
N THR A 293 17.36 -20.82 -9.33
CA THR A 293 18.07 -19.84 -8.49
C THR A 293 18.56 -20.47 -7.17
N PRO A 294 19.43 -21.52 -7.24
CA PRO A 294 19.82 -22.27 -6.05
C PRO A 294 20.70 -21.49 -5.06
N ASP A 295 21.46 -20.53 -5.57
CA ASP A 295 22.55 -19.85 -4.85
C ASP A 295 22.16 -18.45 -4.34
N ILE A 296 20.92 -18.00 -4.56
CA ILE A 296 20.44 -16.68 -4.12
C ILE A 296 19.90 -16.82 -2.69
N PRO A 297 20.53 -16.19 -1.67
CA PRO A 297 20.12 -16.28 -0.28
C PRO A 297 19.09 -15.22 0.11
N TRP A 298 18.13 -14.94 -0.78
CA TRP A 298 17.06 -13.94 -0.64
C TRP A 298 15.77 -14.40 -1.31
N ASP A 299 14.64 -13.85 -0.86
CA ASP A 299 13.36 -14.10 -1.49
C ASP A 299 13.29 -13.53 -2.90
N LEU A 300 12.73 -14.29 -3.81
CA LEU A 300 12.37 -13.85 -5.15
C LEU A 300 10.94 -13.26 -5.11
N ASP A 301 10.84 -11.92 -5.20
CA ASP A 301 9.58 -11.19 -5.07
C ASP A 301 8.62 -11.45 -6.25
N GLU A 302 9.13 -11.39 -7.49
CA GLU A 302 8.34 -11.62 -8.70
C GLU A 302 9.20 -12.06 -9.87
N PHE A 303 8.57 -12.71 -10.86
CA PHE A 303 9.20 -12.98 -12.14
C PHE A 303 8.21 -12.81 -13.30
N ALA A 304 8.75 -12.57 -14.50
CA ALA A 304 8.01 -12.51 -15.73
C ALA A 304 8.69 -13.34 -16.83
N LEU A 305 7.93 -14.24 -17.47
CA LEU A 305 8.37 -15.04 -18.61
C LEU A 305 8.15 -14.27 -19.91
N SER A 306 9.17 -14.18 -20.78
CA SER A 306 9.04 -13.54 -22.09
C SER A 306 8.02 -14.27 -22.98
N TRP A 307 7.43 -13.55 -23.92
CA TRP A 307 6.40 -14.10 -24.81
C TRP A 307 6.87 -15.27 -25.66
N ASP A 308 8.16 -15.29 -26.02
CA ASP A 308 8.78 -16.41 -26.75
C ASP A 308 9.26 -17.54 -25.81
N GLY A 309 9.08 -17.38 -24.50
CA GLY A 309 9.48 -18.35 -23.48
C GLY A 309 10.98 -18.52 -23.25
N LYS A 310 11.83 -17.68 -23.88
CA LYS A 310 13.29 -17.86 -23.84
C LYS A 310 13.98 -17.17 -22.69
N ARG A 311 13.33 -16.21 -22.04
CA ARG A 311 13.91 -15.42 -20.96
C ARG A 311 12.96 -15.29 -19.79
N ILE A 312 13.52 -15.30 -18.60
CA ILE A 312 12.80 -14.91 -17.37
C ILE A 312 13.52 -13.70 -16.79
N ALA A 313 12.79 -12.60 -16.60
CA ALA A 313 13.23 -11.51 -15.74
C ALA A 313 12.66 -11.76 -14.34
N PHE A 314 13.45 -11.53 -13.30
CA PHE A 314 13.00 -11.69 -11.92
C PHE A 314 13.67 -10.68 -10.99
N ILE A 315 13.04 -10.42 -9.86
CA ILE A 315 13.49 -9.48 -8.84
C ILE A 315 13.72 -10.25 -7.54
N THR A 316 14.90 -10.04 -6.94
CA THR A 316 15.20 -10.49 -5.58
C THR A 316 15.09 -9.35 -4.60
N ASN A 317 14.75 -9.68 -3.35
CA ASN A 317 14.64 -8.76 -2.23
C ASN A 317 15.86 -8.89 -1.33
N GLU A 318 16.89 -8.12 -1.62
CA GLU A 318 18.16 -8.19 -0.92
C GLU A 318 18.22 -7.19 0.23
N ASP A 319 17.83 -7.62 1.42
CA ASP A 319 17.77 -6.78 2.64
C ASP A 319 16.91 -5.50 2.44
N GLY A 320 15.78 -5.65 1.73
CA GLY A 320 14.85 -4.59 1.39
C GLY A 320 15.12 -3.86 0.07
N LEU A 321 16.23 -4.12 -0.60
CA LEU A 321 16.55 -3.56 -1.92
C LEU A 321 16.08 -4.51 -3.04
N SER A 322 15.60 -3.94 -4.15
CA SER A 322 15.29 -4.73 -5.35
C SER A 322 16.51 -4.90 -6.23
N VAL A 323 16.79 -6.14 -6.63
CA VAL A 323 17.82 -6.44 -7.64
C VAL A 323 17.14 -7.17 -8.80
N LEU A 324 17.27 -6.58 -10.01
CA LEU A 324 16.74 -7.17 -11.24
C LEU A 324 17.75 -8.14 -11.82
N HIS A 325 17.29 -9.35 -12.11
CA HIS A 325 18.02 -10.42 -12.76
C HIS A 325 17.35 -10.84 -14.06
N MET A 326 18.09 -11.52 -14.93
CA MET A 326 17.56 -12.13 -16.14
C MET A 326 18.20 -13.49 -16.37
N LEU A 327 17.41 -14.46 -16.81
CA LEU A 327 17.82 -15.84 -17.02
C LEU A 327 17.40 -16.32 -18.40
N ASP A 328 18.29 -17.05 -19.08
CA ASP A 328 17.97 -17.82 -20.29
C ASP A 328 17.34 -19.16 -19.90
N THR A 329 16.12 -19.42 -20.35
CA THR A 329 15.33 -20.60 -19.95
C THR A 329 15.90 -21.91 -20.49
N GLY A 330 16.54 -21.89 -21.68
CA GLY A 330 17.09 -23.06 -22.33
C GLY A 330 18.38 -23.56 -21.67
N THR A 331 19.24 -22.63 -21.27
CA THR A 331 20.53 -22.96 -20.65
C THR A 331 20.51 -22.88 -19.12
N GLY A 332 19.56 -22.15 -18.55
CA GLY A 332 19.51 -21.85 -17.11
C GLY A 332 20.59 -20.88 -16.66
N LYS A 333 21.26 -20.20 -17.59
CA LYS A 333 22.32 -19.23 -17.26
C LYS A 333 21.76 -17.83 -17.09
N GLU A 334 22.33 -17.10 -16.15
CA GLU A 334 22.04 -15.69 -15.95
C GLU A 334 22.56 -14.85 -17.14
N LEU A 335 21.75 -13.89 -17.55
CA LEU A 335 22.06 -12.93 -18.60
C LEU A 335 22.41 -11.57 -17.98
N PRO A 336 23.28 -10.78 -18.62
CA PRO A 336 23.66 -9.48 -18.08
C PRO A 336 22.47 -8.51 -18.08
N VAL A 337 22.30 -7.79 -16.98
CA VAL A 337 21.35 -6.68 -16.81
C VAL A 337 22.13 -5.39 -16.66
N PRO A 338 21.77 -4.29 -17.35
CA PRO A 338 22.42 -3.00 -17.17
C PRO A 338 22.16 -2.47 -15.76
N LYS A 339 23.07 -1.62 -15.28
CA LYS A 339 22.87 -0.94 -13.99
C LYS A 339 21.63 -0.05 -14.05
N LEU A 340 20.65 -0.33 -13.19
CA LEU A 340 19.46 0.48 -13.02
C LEU A 340 19.72 1.67 -12.07
N PRO A 341 18.89 2.73 -12.11
CA PRO A 341 18.80 3.70 -11.02
C PRO A 341 18.57 3.00 -9.69
N VAL A 342 19.13 3.55 -8.61
CA VAL A 342 18.89 3.03 -7.25
C VAL A 342 17.41 3.20 -6.91
N GLY A 343 16.80 2.15 -6.35
CA GLY A 343 15.41 2.18 -5.94
C GLY A 343 14.76 0.81 -5.88
N LEU A 344 13.48 0.82 -5.60
CA LEU A 344 12.63 -0.37 -5.65
C LEU A 344 12.13 -0.58 -7.08
N VAL A 345 12.36 -1.76 -7.59
CA VAL A 345 11.92 -2.19 -8.93
C VAL A 345 10.73 -3.13 -8.76
N GLY A 346 9.69 -3.00 -9.59
CA GLY A 346 8.53 -3.90 -9.55
C GLY A 346 7.62 -3.74 -10.76
N GLY A 347 6.70 -4.70 -10.94
CA GLY A 347 5.74 -4.73 -12.05
C GLY A 347 6.38 -5.08 -13.37
N LEU A 348 7.08 -6.22 -13.42
CA LEU A 348 7.74 -6.72 -14.63
C LEU A 348 6.73 -7.16 -15.70
N ILE A 349 6.73 -6.49 -16.86
CA ILE A 349 5.83 -6.83 -17.96
C ILE A 349 6.60 -6.87 -19.29
N TRP A 350 6.60 -8.03 -19.94
CA TRP A 350 7.20 -8.18 -21.25
C TRP A 350 6.26 -7.68 -22.36
N HIS A 351 6.80 -6.89 -23.29
CA HIS A 351 6.12 -6.60 -24.55
C HIS A 351 6.13 -7.85 -25.45
N LYS A 352 5.09 -8.02 -26.30
CA LYS A 352 4.96 -9.16 -27.22
C LYS A 352 6.09 -9.27 -28.25
N ASN A 353 6.88 -8.21 -28.47
CA ASN A 353 8.06 -8.27 -29.34
C ASN A 353 9.20 -9.13 -28.78
N GLY A 354 9.08 -9.62 -27.54
CA GLY A 354 10.04 -10.51 -26.87
C GLY A 354 11.34 -9.85 -26.43
N LYS A 355 11.49 -8.52 -26.59
CA LYS A 355 12.72 -7.80 -26.22
C LYS A 355 12.54 -6.66 -25.25
N ASP A 356 11.40 -5.95 -25.28
CA ASP A 356 11.15 -4.85 -24.34
C ASP A 356 10.51 -5.40 -23.04
N LEU A 357 11.11 -5.05 -21.90
CA LEU A 357 10.62 -5.34 -20.56
C LEU A 357 10.32 -4.02 -19.86
N SER A 358 9.06 -3.77 -19.44
CA SER A 358 8.73 -2.60 -18.61
C SER A 358 8.69 -2.94 -17.13
N PHE A 359 8.93 -1.93 -16.30
CA PHE A 359 8.85 -1.98 -14.84
C PHE A 359 8.76 -0.57 -14.25
N GLY A 360 8.34 -0.48 -13.01
CA GLY A 360 8.41 0.74 -12.22
C GLY A 360 9.71 0.82 -11.42
N ILE A 361 10.22 2.05 -11.20
CA ILE A 361 11.30 2.32 -10.24
C ILE A 361 10.88 3.49 -9.35
N SER A 362 10.92 3.29 -8.03
CA SER A 362 10.79 4.34 -7.02
C SER A 362 11.99 4.36 -6.07
N SER A 363 12.26 5.49 -5.42
CA SER A 363 13.39 5.63 -4.49
C SER A 363 13.11 6.75 -3.49
N ALA A 364 13.96 6.93 -2.50
CA ALA A 364 13.82 8.04 -1.55
C ALA A 364 13.66 9.41 -2.22
N SER A 365 14.27 9.62 -3.39
CA SER A 365 14.25 10.87 -4.16
C SER A 365 13.28 10.89 -5.35
N SER A 366 12.60 9.77 -5.66
CA SER A 366 11.66 9.67 -6.80
C SER A 366 10.39 8.94 -6.40
N PRO A 367 9.20 9.57 -6.59
CA PRO A 367 7.93 8.95 -6.23
C PRO A 367 7.55 7.74 -7.08
N GLY A 368 8.30 7.45 -8.13
CA GLY A 368 8.11 6.30 -9.00
C GLY A 368 7.78 6.66 -10.44
N ASP A 369 8.50 6.03 -11.36
CA ASP A 369 8.35 6.20 -12.80
C ASP A 369 8.37 4.88 -13.54
N THR A 370 7.73 4.88 -14.70
CA THR A 370 7.74 3.76 -15.65
C THR A 370 8.99 3.79 -16.48
N TYR A 371 9.66 2.65 -16.58
CA TYR A 371 10.82 2.40 -17.42
C TYR A 371 10.59 1.20 -18.34
N SER A 372 11.38 1.12 -19.41
CA SER A 372 11.54 -0.11 -20.19
C SER A 372 12.98 -0.38 -20.54
N LEU A 373 13.35 -1.65 -20.52
CA LEU A 373 14.66 -2.17 -20.91
C LEU A 373 14.53 -2.93 -22.23
N ASP A 374 15.25 -2.49 -23.28
CA ASP A 374 15.50 -3.33 -24.45
C ASP A 374 16.57 -4.36 -24.05
N THR A 375 16.16 -5.59 -23.83
CA THR A 375 17.03 -6.68 -23.33
C THR A 375 18.04 -7.19 -24.35
N THR A 376 17.97 -6.73 -25.61
CA THR A 376 18.94 -7.08 -26.66
C THR A 376 20.07 -6.07 -26.78
N THR A 377 19.79 -4.80 -26.48
CA THR A 377 20.77 -3.70 -26.57
C THR A 377 21.22 -3.19 -25.21
N GLY A 378 20.51 -3.51 -24.14
CA GLY A 378 20.71 -2.95 -22.81
C GLY A 378 20.22 -1.50 -22.65
N LYS A 379 19.49 -0.96 -23.65
CA LYS A 379 19.00 0.41 -23.61
C LYS A 379 17.85 0.54 -22.63
N LEU A 380 17.99 1.47 -21.67
CA LEU A 380 16.93 1.84 -20.71
C LEU A 380 16.25 3.12 -21.18
N ASP A 381 14.92 3.06 -21.36
CA ASP A 381 14.07 4.21 -21.68
C ASP A 381 13.21 4.56 -20.47
N ARG A 382 13.17 5.84 -20.07
CA ARG A 382 12.24 6.36 -19.07
C ARG A 382 10.99 6.90 -19.76
N TRP A 383 9.82 6.37 -19.39
CA TRP A 383 8.51 6.68 -20.02
C TRP A 383 7.80 7.84 -19.38
N THR A 384 7.95 7.98 -18.07
CA THR A 384 7.28 9.03 -17.30
C THR A 384 8.29 9.84 -16.51
N MET A 385 7.92 11.07 -16.20
CA MET A 385 8.64 11.98 -15.32
C MET A 385 7.68 12.38 -14.21
N SER A 386 7.82 11.78 -13.03
CA SER A 386 6.95 12.10 -11.89
C SER A 386 7.19 13.51 -11.42
N GLU A 387 6.19 14.36 -11.62
CA GLU A 387 6.21 15.73 -11.14
C GLU A 387 6.06 15.77 -9.62
N THR A 388 6.80 16.68 -9.00
CA THR A 388 6.72 16.99 -7.57
C THR A 388 6.72 18.50 -7.38
N ALA A 389 5.99 19.01 -6.40
CA ALA A 389 5.97 20.44 -6.08
C ALA A 389 7.13 20.86 -5.14
N VAL A 390 7.98 19.91 -4.75
CA VAL A 390 9.20 20.13 -3.94
C VAL A 390 10.40 19.53 -4.67
N ASN A 391 11.59 20.06 -4.40
CA ASN A 391 12.81 19.47 -4.96
C ASN A 391 13.19 18.20 -4.19
N THR A 392 12.90 17.04 -4.77
CA THR A 392 13.16 15.75 -4.17
C THR A 392 14.57 15.23 -4.38
N SER A 393 15.36 15.81 -5.30
CA SER A 393 16.72 15.35 -5.61
C SER A 393 17.70 15.48 -4.44
N ALA A 394 17.34 16.29 -3.43
CA ALA A 394 18.13 16.47 -2.20
C ALA A 394 17.67 15.57 -1.06
N PHE A 395 16.66 14.74 -1.25
CA PHE A 395 16.19 13.83 -0.19
C PHE A 395 17.20 12.71 0.00
N PRO A 396 17.63 12.47 1.25
CA PRO A 396 18.65 11.47 1.53
C PRO A 396 18.11 10.05 1.41
N GLU A 397 18.95 9.13 0.96
CA GLU A 397 18.68 7.70 1.09
C GLU A 397 18.66 7.33 2.59
N PRO A 398 17.82 6.37 3.00
CA PRO A 398 17.76 5.94 4.38
C PRO A 398 18.98 5.12 4.79
N GLU A 399 19.27 5.14 6.08
CA GLU A 399 20.26 4.26 6.69
C GLU A 399 19.59 2.94 7.10
N LEU A 400 20.16 1.80 6.70
CA LEU A 400 19.77 0.50 7.23
C LEU A 400 20.31 0.37 8.66
N ILE A 401 19.43 0.31 9.65
CA ILE A 401 19.77 0.16 11.05
C ILE A 401 19.45 -1.25 11.55
N ARG A 402 20.15 -1.68 12.61
CA ARG A 402 19.91 -2.96 13.28
C ARG A 402 20.02 -2.82 14.79
N TRP A 403 19.18 -3.53 15.52
CA TRP A 403 19.23 -3.61 16.97
C TRP A 403 18.94 -5.02 17.48
N LYS A 404 19.46 -5.34 18.67
CA LYS A 404 19.12 -6.60 19.34
C LYS A 404 17.79 -6.48 20.05
N SER A 405 16.90 -7.43 19.83
CA SER A 405 15.65 -7.56 20.56
C SER A 405 15.84 -8.29 21.89
N PHE A 406 14.76 -8.44 22.66
CA PHE A 406 14.71 -9.01 24.02
C PHE A 406 15.27 -10.43 24.11
N ASP A 407 15.23 -11.20 23.04
CA ASP A 407 15.72 -12.58 22.92
C ASP A 407 17.06 -12.69 22.18
N GLY A 408 17.70 -11.55 21.89
CA GLY A 408 18.98 -11.48 21.20
C GLY A 408 18.90 -11.54 19.66
N LYS A 409 17.69 -11.69 19.09
CA LYS A 409 17.49 -11.62 17.63
C LYS A 409 17.82 -10.23 17.12
N MET A 410 18.47 -10.17 15.96
CA MET A 410 18.70 -8.92 15.24
C MET A 410 17.45 -8.53 14.47
N ILE A 411 16.94 -7.37 14.76
CA ILE A 411 15.84 -6.71 14.06
C ILE A 411 16.43 -5.58 13.21
N SER A 412 15.90 -5.36 12.03
CA SER A 412 16.36 -4.29 11.12
C SER A 412 15.27 -3.25 10.87
N GLY A 413 15.65 -2.15 10.25
CA GLY A 413 14.74 -1.09 9.82
C GLY A 413 15.49 -0.01 9.06
N PHE A 414 14.75 0.92 8.51
CA PHE A 414 15.30 2.06 7.79
C PHE A 414 15.13 3.34 8.59
N LEU A 415 16.18 4.14 8.66
CA LEU A 415 16.19 5.41 9.37
C LEU A 415 16.43 6.54 8.37
N TYR A 416 15.49 7.49 8.31
CA TYR A 416 15.58 8.71 7.54
C TYR A 416 15.89 9.89 8.44
N ARG A 417 16.96 10.63 8.12
CA ARG A 417 17.38 11.80 8.91
C ARG A 417 16.90 13.10 8.28
N PRO A 418 16.48 14.08 9.09
CA PRO A 418 16.19 15.42 8.61
C PRO A 418 17.48 16.11 8.10
N PRO A 419 17.34 17.14 7.24
CA PRO A 419 18.46 17.92 6.76
C PRO A 419 19.32 18.50 7.90
N ALA A 420 20.62 18.72 7.62
CA ALA A 420 21.61 19.20 8.60
C ALA A 420 21.29 20.57 9.23
N ARG A 421 20.37 21.35 8.66
CA ARG A 421 19.87 22.59 9.29
C ARG A 421 19.19 22.38 10.63
N PHE A 422 18.73 21.16 10.91
CA PHE A 422 18.14 20.79 12.19
C PHE A 422 19.23 20.22 13.12
N ALA A 423 19.78 21.07 13.97
CA ALA A 423 20.81 20.68 14.91
C ALA A 423 20.26 20.02 16.18
N GLY A 424 21.12 19.32 16.93
CA GLY A 424 20.82 18.72 18.24
C GLY A 424 20.02 17.42 18.13
N LYS A 425 19.56 16.91 19.28
CA LYS A 425 18.74 15.71 19.36
C LYS A 425 17.38 15.94 18.72
N ARG A 426 16.98 15.05 17.81
CA ARG A 426 15.75 15.19 17.03
C ARG A 426 14.65 14.28 17.55
N PRO A 427 13.39 14.75 17.55
CA PRO A 427 12.23 13.89 17.82
C PRO A 427 12.14 12.78 16.79
N VAL A 428 11.52 11.66 17.18
CA VAL A 428 11.44 10.44 16.35
C VAL A 428 9.98 10.08 16.11
N LEU A 429 9.64 9.77 14.85
CA LEU A 429 8.41 9.12 14.46
C LEU A 429 8.75 7.69 14.01
N ILE A 430 8.20 6.70 14.69
CA ILE A 430 8.31 5.30 14.30
C ILE A 430 7.05 4.95 13.52
N GLU A 431 7.19 4.54 12.25
CA GLU A 431 6.10 4.05 11.43
C GLU A 431 6.21 2.56 11.24
N ILE A 432 5.23 1.82 11.75
CA ILE A 432 5.18 0.35 11.71
C ILE A 432 4.30 -0.07 10.54
N HIS A 433 4.85 -0.90 9.64
CA HIS A 433 4.10 -1.40 8.48
C HIS A 433 2.94 -2.33 8.88
N GLY A 434 1.98 -2.47 7.98
CA GLY A 434 0.86 -3.40 8.09
C GLY A 434 1.22 -4.83 7.67
N GLY A 435 0.26 -5.71 7.75
CA GLY A 435 0.38 -7.11 7.38
C GLY A 435 -0.22 -8.02 8.45
N PRO A 436 0.60 -8.61 9.38
CA PRO A 436 2.01 -8.38 9.72
C PRO A 436 3.02 -8.75 8.65
N GLU A 437 2.66 -9.66 7.74
CA GLU A 437 3.48 -10.09 6.63
C GLU A 437 3.63 -8.97 5.59
N GLY A 438 4.47 -8.04 5.88
CA GLY A 438 4.88 -6.92 5.05
C GLY A 438 6.35 -6.61 5.30
N GLN A 439 6.86 -5.60 4.65
CA GLN A 439 8.22 -5.14 4.84
C GLN A 439 8.30 -3.64 4.59
N SER A 440 8.93 -2.92 5.50
CA SER A 440 9.38 -1.55 5.23
C SER A 440 10.61 -1.61 4.32
N ARG A 441 10.60 -0.84 3.23
CA ARG A 441 11.68 -0.80 2.23
C ARG A 441 12.07 0.65 1.96
N PRO A 442 13.27 0.92 1.41
CA PRO A 442 13.76 2.26 1.12
C PRO A 442 13.05 2.87 -0.09
N ASP A 443 11.86 3.41 0.12
CA ASP A 443 10.99 3.99 -0.89
C ASP A 443 10.80 5.50 -0.71
N PHE A 444 10.04 6.12 -1.61
CA PHE A 444 9.65 7.51 -1.51
C PHE A 444 8.67 7.72 -0.34
N LEU A 445 9.07 8.52 0.62
CA LEU A 445 8.27 8.74 1.83
C LEU A 445 7.01 9.60 1.63
N GLY A 446 6.79 10.15 0.43
CA GLY A 446 5.61 10.97 0.15
C GLY A 446 5.46 12.13 1.14
N ARG A 447 4.31 12.18 1.83
CA ARG A 447 3.97 13.20 2.84
C ARG A 447 4.91 13.22 4.05
N TYR A 448 5.52 12.09 4.41
CA TYR A 448 6.47 12.02 5.53
C TYR A 448 7.74 12.84 5.28
N ASN A 449 8.06 13.16 4.02
CA ASN A 449 9.13 14.10 3.70
C ASN A 449 8.89 15.50 4.29
N TYR A 450 7.65 15.90 4.56
CA TYR A 450 7.35 17.14 5.29
C TYR A 450 7.84 17.06 6.75
N TYR A 451 7.63 15.92 7.41
CA TYR A 451 8.10 15.73 8.79
C TYR A 451 9.60 15.81 8.89
N LEU A 452 10.32 15.22 7.93
CA LEU A 452 11.78 15.32 7.84
C LEU A 452 12.24 16.74 7.55
N ASN A 453 11.74 17.32 6.45
CA ASN A 453 12.30 18.52 5.86
C ASN A 453 11.80 19.81 6.52
N GLU A 454 10.58 19.85 7.05
CA GLU A 454 10.03 21.08 7.63
C GLU A 454 9.90 21.01 9.16
N LEU A 455 9.67 19.84 9.73
CA LEU A 455 9.56 19.68 11.18
C LEU A 455 10.83 19.13 11.85
N GLY A 456 11.77 18.63 11.06
CA GLY A 456 13.02 18.07 11.57
C GLY A 456 12.81 16.83 12.43
N ILE A 457 11.80 16.02 12.12
CA ILE A 457 11.50 14.76 12.77
C ILE A 457 12.27 13.65 12.06
N VAL A 458 12.97 12.79 12.80
CA VAL A 458 13.55 11.55 12.27
C VAL A 458 12.43 10.54 12.05
N VAL A 459 12.44 9.83 10.92
CA VAL A 459 11.49 8.74 10.65
C VAL A 459 12.21 7.40 10.70
N ILE A 460 11.69 6.44 11.46
CA ILE A 460 12.20 5.06 11.54
C ILE A 460 11.12 4.11 11.06
N LEU A 461 11.45 3.25 10.11
CA LEU A 461 10.59 2.22 9.54
C LEU A 461 11.13 0.84 9.96
N PRO A 462 10.65 0.25 11.08
CA PRO A 462 11.14 -1.04 11.56
C PRO A 462 10.58 -2.21 10.74
N ASN A 463 11.36 -3.29 10.63
CA ASN A 463 10.95 -4.61 10.17
C ASN A 463 10.97 -5.57 11.35
N VAL A 464 9.91 -5.53 12.16
CA VAL A 464 9.77 -6.40 13.34
C VAL A 464 9.66 -7.86 12.92
N ARG A 465 9.82 -8.81 13.87
CA ARG A 465 9.54 -10.22 13.59
C ARG A 465 8.16 -10.40 12.96
N GLY A 466 8.02 -11.35 12.05
CA GLY A 466 6.82 -11.50 11.21
C GLY A 466 6.90 -10.79 9.87
N SER A 467 7.83 -9.85 9.68
CA SER A 467 8.06 -9.19 8.39
C SER A 467 8.56 -10.17 7.34
N THR A 468 8.14 -9.97 6.08
CA THR A 468 8.63 -10.72 4.90
C THR A 468 10.01 -10.24 4.46
N GLY A 469 10.66 -10.99 3.55
CA GLY A 469 11.97 -10.65 2.99
C GLY A 469 13.17 -11.12 3.82
N TYR A 470 12.94 -11.80 4.93
CA TYR A 470 13.98 -12.31 5.85
C TYR A 470 13.91 -13.83 6.04
N GLY A 471 13.22 -14.53 5.14
CA GLY A 471 13.02 -15.97 5.15
C GLY A 471 11.78 -16.42 5.95
N LYS A 472 11.29 -17.65 5.65
CA LYS A 472 10.05 -18.19 6.22
C LYS A 472 10.08 -18.36 7.74
N ALA A 473 11.24 -18.68 8.32
CA ALA A 473 11.38 -18.80 9.77
C ALA A 473 11.16 -17.46 10.47
N PHE A 474 11.64 -16.35 9.87
CA PHE A 474 11.44 -15.00 10.42
C PHE A 474 9.98 -14.56 10.31
N THR A 475 9.32 -14.84 9.18
CA THR A 475 7.90 -14.52 8.94
C THR A 475 6.97 -15.22 9.95
N LYS A 476 7.32 -16.42 10.45
CA LYS A 476 6.54 -17.17 11.45
C LYS A 476 6.74 -16.72 12.91
N LEU A 477 7.69 -15.83 13.20
CA LEU A 477 8.08 -15.48 14.58
C LEU A 477 7.03 -14.71 15.38
N ASP A 478 5.93 -14.31 14.76
CA ASP A 478 4.85 -13.58 15.43
C ASP A 478 3.50 -14.29 15.33
N ASN A 479 3.42 -15.50 14.78
CA ASN A 479 2.17 -16.21 14.61
C ASN A 479 1.56 -16.69 15.93
N GLY A 480 0.24 -16.57 16.06
CA GLY A 480 -0.54 -17.07 17.19
C GLY A 480 -0.01 -16.58 18.55
N PHE A 481 0.40 -17.49 19.42
CA PHE A 481 0.91 -17.18 20.78
C PHE A 481 2.24 -16.38 20.81
N LEU A 482 2.88 -16.15 19.67
CA LEU A 482 4.12 -15.39 19.59
C LEU A 482 3.89 -13.88 19.30
N ARG A 483 2.63 -13.47 19.13
CA ARG A 483 2.23 -12.13 18.66
C ARG A 483 2.84 -10.98 19.48
N ASP A 484 2.88 -11.07 20.80
CA ASP A 484 3.41 -10.02 21.65
C ASP A 484 4.95 -9.86 21.54
N GLY A 485 5.63 -10.77 20.85
CA GLY A 485 7.05 -10.64 20.51
C GLY A 485 7.35 -9.40 19.67
N THR A 486 6.43 -9.02 18.76
CA THR A 486 6.56 -7.80 17.94
C THR A 486 6.53 -6.53 18.78
N TYR A 487 5.72 -6.49 19.83
CA TYR A 487 5.67 -5.35 20.77
C TYR A 487 6.99 -5.16 21.48
N LYS A 488 7.64 -6.27 21.87
CA LYS A 488 8.95 -6.28 22.52
C LYS A 488 10.08 -5.84 21.59
N ASP A 489 9.95 -6.11 20.27
CA ASP A 489 10.91 -5.59 19.27
C ASP A 489 10.91 -4.06 19.23
N ILE A 490 9.71 -3.44 19.32
CA ILE A 490 9.59 -1.96 19.39
C ILE A 490 10.12 -1.44 20.74
N ASN A 491 9.87 -2.15 21.84
CA ASN A 491 10.46 -1.74 23.12
C ASN A 491 12.00 -1.75 23.08
N ALA A 492 12.59 -2.75 22.46
CA ALA A 492 14.04 -2.80 22.25
C ALA A 492 14.53 -1.67 21.30
N LEU A 493 13.72 -1.27 20.32
CA LEU A 493 14.03 -0.11 19.48
C LEU A 493 14.07 1.19 20.29
N PHE A 494 13.20 1.37 21.28
CA PHE A 494 13.28 2.52 22.19
C PHE A 494 14.62 2.59 22.95
N ASP A 495 15.15 1.45 23.40
CA ASP A 495 16.45 1.39 24.06
C ASP A 495 17.58 1.73 23.08
N TRP A 496 17.50 1.24 21.85
CA TRP A 496 18.43 1.59 20.78
C TRP A 496 18.39 3.10 20.48
N ILE A 497 17.18 3.71 20.36
CA ILE A 497 17.00 5.16 20.15
C ILE A 497 17.66 5.95 21.28
N ALA A 498 17.46 5.55 22.53
CA ALA A 498 18.04 6.24 23.70
C ALA A 498 19.58 6.25 23.68
N ALA A 499 20.19 5.24 23.08
CA ALA A 499 21.64 5.14 22.92
C ALA A 499 22.20 5.98 21.77
N GLN A 500 21.36 6.52 20.86
CA GLN A 500 21.81 7.30 19.71
C GLN A 500 22.00 8.78 20.07
N PRO A 501 23.17 9.38 19.86
CA PRO A 501 23.45 10.75 20.29
C PRO A 501 22.60 11.82 19.59
N GLY A 502 22.11 11.54 18.38
CA GLY A 502 21.30 12.46 17.56
C GLY A 502 19.79 12.30 17.72
N LEU A 503 19.32 11.33 18.52
CA LEU A 503 17.88 11.04 18.70
C LEU A 503 17.42 11.47 20.10
N ASP A 504 16.18 11.95 20.19
CA ASP A 504 15.57 12.39 21.43
C ASP A 504 14.57 11.34 21.94
N ALA A 505 15.03 10.46 22.81
CA ALA A 505 14.20 9.41 23.41
C ALA A 505 13.05 9.93 24.29
N SER A 506 13.03 11.22 24.63
CA SER A 506 11.92 11.85 25.37
C SER A 506 10.80 12.34 24.44
N ARG A 507 11.03 12.37 23.12
CA ARG A 507 10.10 12.82 22.10
C ARG A 507 9.95 11.79 20.99
N ILE A 508 9.22 10.70 21.29
CA ILE A 508 8.92 9.62 20.36
C ILE A 508 7.41 9.59 20.10
N ALA A 509 7.02 9.55 18.83
CA ALA A 509 5.68 9.21 18.38
C ALA A 509 5.70 7.86 17.65
N VAL A 510 4.59 7.11 17.72
CA VAL A 510 4.41 5.85 17.01
C VAL A 510 3.18 5.95 16.11
N THR A 511 3.29 5.46 14.90
CA THR A 511 2.18 5.38 13.94
C THR A 511 2.26 4.08 13.15
N GLY A 512 1.16 3.72 12.51
CA GLY A 512 1.11 2.61 11.58
C GLY A 512 -0.30 2.39 11.05
N GLY A 513 -0.39 1.67 9.93
CA GLY A 513 -1.65 1.31 9.30
C GLY A 513 -1.95 -0.18 9.46
N SER A 514 -3.27 -0.54 9.56
CA SER A 514 -3.68 -1.94 9.62
C SER A 514 -3.05 -2.67 10.82
N TYR A 515 -2.29 -3.73 10.59
CA TYR A 515 -1.50 -4.36 11.67
C TYR A 515 -0.53 -3.37 12.33
N GLY A 516 0.07 -2.45 11.58
CA GLY A 516 0.88 -1.36 12.15
C GLY A 516 0.07 -0.44 13.08
N GLY A 517 -1.23 -0.26 12.80
CA GLY A 517 -2.19 0.40 13.69
C GLY A 517 -2.41 -0.40 14.97
N HIS A 518 -2.63 -1.72 14.88
CA HIS A 518 -2.66 -2.60 16.04
C HIS A 518 -1.39 -2.48 16.89
N MET A 519 -0.24 -2.51 16.25
CA MET A 519 1.06 -2.33 16.91
C MET A 519 1.15 -0.97 17.62
N THR A 520 0.66 0.09 16.97
CA THR A 520 0.59 1.45 17.54
C THR A 520 -0.27 1.47 18.80
N LEU A 521 -1.42 0.82 18.76
CA LEU A 521 -2.32 0.68 19.92
C LEU A 521 -1.68 -0.15 21.04
N ALA A 522 -1.02 -1.28 20.69
CA ALA A 522 -0.34 -2.13 21.65
C ALA A 522 0.84 -1.42 22.33
N VAL A 523 1.66 -0.70 21.56
CA VAL A 523 2.75 0.12 22.09
C VAL A 523 2.20 1.22 23.03
N SER A 524 1.09 1.86 22.65
CA SER A 524 0.43 2.88 23.47
C SER A 524 -0.11 2.32 24.80
N ALA A 525 -0.54 1.05 24.82
CA ALA A 525 -1.03 0.39 26.03
C ALA A 525 0.13 -0.13 26.90
N PHE A 526 1.10 -0.83 26.32
CA PHE A 526 2.12 -1.54 27.10
C PHE A 526 3.39 -0.76 27.35
N TYR A 527 3.64 0.31 26.59
CA TYR A 527 4.84 1.16 26.68
C TYR A 527 4.51 2.65 26.66
N SER A 528 3.38 3.05 27.24
CA SER A 528 2.84 4.42 27.24
C SER A 528 3.81 5.47 27.74
N ASP A 529 4.67 5.13 28.70
CA ASP A 529 5.68 6.00 29.29
C ASP A 529 6.89 6.25 28.37
N ARG A 530 7.07 5.42 27.33
CA ARG A 530 8.16 5.53 26.36
C ARG A 530 7.84 6.46 25.18
N ILE A 531 6.58 6.89 25.02
CA ILE A 531 6.12 7.71 23.90
C ILE A 531 5.46 9.01 24.37
N ARG A 532 5.40 10.00 23.46
CA ARG A 532 4.70 11.27 23.67
C ARG A 532 3.27 11.23 23.17
N CYS A 533 3.06 10.62 22.03
CA CYS A 533 1.77 10.50 21.35
C CYS A 533 1.79 9.34 20.34
N SER A 534 0.61 9.00 19.81
CA SER A 534 0.47 7.94 18.82
C SER A 534 -0.62 8.26 17.79
N ILE A 535 -0.49 7.65 16.58
CA ILE A 535 -1.45 7.82 15.48
C ILE A 535 -1.81 6.44 14.96
N ASP A 536 -3.00 5.98 15.27
CA ASP A 536 -3.57 4.72 14.78
C ASP A 536 -4.29 4.94 13.46
N ILE A 537 -3.97 4.15 12.44
CA ILE A 537 -4.63 4.21 11.13
C ILE A 537 -5.22 2.84 10.84
N VAL A 538 -6.56 2.73 10.87
CA VAL A 538 -7.34 1.52 10.60
C VAL A 538 -6.83 0.26 11.33
N GLY A 539 -6.39 0.41 12.59
CA GLY A 539 -5.80 -0.68 13.37
C GLY A 539 -6.84 -1.52 14.13
N PRO A 540 -6.69 -2.86 14.17
CA PRO A 540 -7.48 -3.70 15.08
C PRO A 540 -7.19 -3.37 16.54
N SER A 541 -8.19 -2.93 17.29
CA SER A 541 -8.06 -2.62 18.72
C SER A 541 -8.20 -3.85 19.62
N ASN A 542 -8.89 -4.89 19.12
CA ASN A 542 -9.00 -6.21 19.74
C ASN A 542 -9.00 -7.28 18.63
N LEU A 543 -8.04 -8.20 18.66
CA LEU A 543 -7.90 -9.23 17.62
C LEU A 543 -9.06 -10.23 17.62
N VAL A 544 -9.75 -10.43 18.75
CA VAL A 544 -10.93 -11.28 18.81
C VAL A 544 -12.09 -10.64 18.06
N THR A 545 -12.47 -9.40 18.40
CA THR A 545 -13.57 -8.69 17.72
C THR A 545 -13.24 -8.44 16.24
N PHE A 546 -11.99 -8.19 15.92
CA PHE A 546 -11.52 -8.08 14.54
C PHE A 546 -11.76 -9.39 13.75
N LEU A 547 -11.35 -10.56 14.27
CA LEU A 547 -11.54 -11.86 13.63
C LEU A 547 -13.00 -12.26 13.52
N GLU A 548 -13.85 -11.87 14.48
CA GLU A 548 -15.28 -12.10 14.44
C GLU A 548 -16.01 -11.26 13.39
N HIS A 549 -15.52 -10.05 13.09
CA HIS A 549 -16.25 -9.06 12.27
C HIS A 549 -15.58 -8.70 10.93
N THR A 550 -14.30 -9.09 10.67
CA THR A 550 -13.70 -8.93 9.35
C THR A 550 -14.51 -9.72 8.31
N GLU A 551 -14.44 -9.31 7.04
CA GLU A 551 -15.22 -9.95 5.97
C GLU A 551 -14.96 -11.46 5.87
N GLU A 552 -16.00 -12.23 5.63
CA GLU A 552 -15.97 -13.71 5.69
C GLU A 552 -14.99 -14.34 4.71
N TYR A 553 -14.82 -13.75 3.52
CA TYR A 553 -13.91 -14.28 2.49
C TYR A 553 -12.44 -14.29 2.91
N ARG A 554 -12.07 -13.53 3.95
CA ARG A 554 -10.69 -13.42 4.42
C ARG A 554 -10.46 -13.92 5.85
N ARG A 555 -11.54 -14.19 6.58
CA ARG A 555 -11.50 -14.48 8.01
C ARG A 555 -10.62 -15.69 8.36
N ASP A 556 -10.83 -16.82 7.67
CA ASP A 556 -10.06 -18.03 7.95
C ASP A 556 -8.57 -17.88 7.59
N LEU A 557 -8.23 -17.11 6.55
CA LEU A 557 -6.84 -16.77 6.20
C LEU A 557 -6.16 -15.99 7.35
N ARG A 558 -6.90 -15.10 8.01
CA ARG A 558 -6.37 -14.33 9.15
C ARG A 558 -6.23 -15.18 10.42
N ARG A 559 -7.13 -16.15 10.65
CA ARG A 559 -7.04 -17.06 11.80
C ARG A 559 -5.77 -17.87 11.85
N VAL A 560 -5.29 -18.34 10.70
CA VAL A 560 -4.06 -19.13 10.61
C VAL A 560 -2.86 -18.36 11.18
N GLU A 561 -2.84 -17.07 10.99
CA GLU A 561 -1.74 -16.19 11.34
C GLU A 561 -1.91 -15.54 12.72
N TYR A 562 -3.05 -14.87 12.94
CA TYR A 562 -3.31 -14.19 14.22
C TYR A 562 -3.58 -15.17 15.37
N GLY A 563 -4.00 -16.38 15.05
CA GLY A 563 -4.55 -17.38 15.98
C GLY A 563 -6.08 -17.47 15.85
N ASP A 564 -6.61 -18.67 16.11
CA ASP A 564 -8.05 -18.94 15.99
C ASP A 564 -8.77 -18.58 17.30
N GLU A 565 -9.55 -17.51 17.27
CA GLU A 565 -10.32 -17.01 18.43
C GLU A 565 -11.42 -17.98 18.91
N ARG A 566 -11.72 -19.00 18.13
CA ARG A 566 -12.68 -20.06 18.50
C ARG A 566 -12.06 -21.05 19.48
N GLU A 567 -10.72 -21.14 19.50
CA GLU A 567 -9.97 -21.96 20.45
C GLU A 567 -9.86 -21.25 21.81
N PRO A 568 -10.37 -21.84 22.93
CA PRO A 568 -10.48 -21.11 24.21
C PRO A 568 -9.15 -20.53 24.72
N LYS A 569 -8.05 -21.26 24.61
CA LYS A 569 -6.72 -20.79 25.05
C LYS A 569 -6.19 -19.65 24.19
N MET A 570 -6.42 -19.72 22.88
CA MET A 570 -6.03 -18.68 21.97
C MET A 570 -6.86 -17.41 22.22
N ARG A 571 -8.17 -17.56 22.39
CA ARG A 571 -9.07 -16.45 22.73
C ARG A 571 -8.60 -15.74 24.02
N GLU A 572 -8.33 -16.49 25.08
CA GLU A 572 -7.82 -15.93 26.34
C GLU A 572 -6.53 -15.13 26.12
N TYR A 573 -5.62 -15.66 25.32
CA TYR A 573 -4.37 -14.96 24.99
C TYR A 573 -4.62 -13.70 24.18
N LEU A 574 -5.44 -13.74 23.11
CA LEU A 574 -5.75 -12.59 22.28
C LEU A 574 -6.45 -11.49 23.07
N GLU A 575 -7.39 -11.85 23.98
CA GLU A 575 -8.03 -10.90 24.89
C GLU A 575 -7.03 -10.27 25.86
N LYS A 576 -6.08 -11.02 26.37
CA LYS A 576 -5.04 -10.53 27.29
C LYS A 576 -4.15 -9.49 26.64
N ILE A 577 -3.77 -9.68 25.36
CA ILE A 577 -2.89 -8.75 24.64
C ILE A 577 -3.65 -7.64 23.92
N ALA A 578 -4.99 -7.66 23.91
CA ALA A 578 -5.82 -6.67 23.22
C ALA A 578 -5.62 -5.26 23.79
N PRO A 579 -5.25 -4.26 22.97
CA PRO A 579 -5.16 -2.86 23.42
C PRO A 579 -6.45 -2.35 24.03
N MET A 580 -7.62 -2.73 23.47
CA MET A 580 -8.94 -2.32 23.96
C MET A 580 -9.19 -2.79 25.39
N ASN A 581 -8.75 -4.02 25.74
CA ASN A 581 -8.88 -4.56 27.09
C ASN A 581 -7.83 -4.02 28.08
N ASN A 582 -6.86 -3.28 27.58
CA ASN A 582 -5.80 -2.61 28.34
C ASN A 582 -5.86 -1.09 28.17
N ILE A 583 -7.02 -0.56 27.83
CA ILE A 583 -7.19 0.84 27.43
C ILE A 583 -6.83 1.80 28.55
N GLU A 584 -7.02 1.41 29.81
CA GLU A 584 -6.68 2.21 30.98
C GLU A 584 -5.16 2.51 31.09
N LYS A 585 -4.34 1.75 30.37
CA LYS A 585 -2.88 1.96 30.28
C LYS A 585 -2.50 3.01 29.23
N ILE A 586 -3.39 3.33 28.28
CA ILE A 586 -3.16 4.35 27.26
C ILE A 586 -3.33 5.73 27.87
N LYS A 587 -2.22 6.39 28.21
CA LYS A 587 -2.19 7.68 28.92
C LYS A 587 -1.81 8.86 28.03
N LYS A 588 -1.30 8.61 26.83
CA LYS A 588 -0.79 9.64 25.94
C LYS A 588 -1.82 10.01 24.87
N PRO A 589 -1.78 11.25 24.36
CA PRO A 589 -2.67 11.68 23.28
C PRO A 589 -2.61 10.73 22.07
N MET A 590 -3.75 10.49 21.47
CA MET A 590 -3.88 9.59 20.31
C MET A 590 -4.72 10.23 19.22
N MET A 591 -4.29 10.09 17.97
CA MET A 591 -5.10 10.32 16.78
C MET A 591 -5.53 8.98 16.20
N VAL A 592 -6.80 8.84 15.85
CA VAL A 592 -7.34 7.63 15.21
C VAL A 592 -7.91 8.00 13.85
N VAL A 593 -7.59 7.22 12.82
CA VAL A 593 -8.04 7.41 11.45
C VAL A 593 -8.77 6.15 10.98
N ALA A 594 -9.95 6.31 10.36
CA ALA A 594 -10.78 5.19 9.93
C ALA A 594 -11.51 5.45 8.61
N GLY A 595 -11.65 4.42 7.79
CA GLY A 595 -12.59 4.39 6.67
C GLY A 595 -13.88 3.66 7.07
N GLN A 596 -15.03 4.24 6.72
CA GLN A 596 -16.34 3.67 7.08
C GLN A 596 -16.61 2.32 6.41
N ASN A 597 -16.09 2.13 5.20
CA ASN A 597 -16.35 0.97 4.36
C ASN A 597 -15.23 -0.07 4.40
N ASP A 598 -14.37 -0.03 5.42
CA ASP A 598 -13.23 -0.93 5.53
C ASP A 598 -13.68 -2.40 5.68
N PRO A 599 -13.43 -3.27 4.68
CA PRO A 599 -13.81 -4.68 4.75
C PRO A 599 -12.75 -5.53 5.46
N ARG A 600 -11.57 -4.95 5.68
CA ARG A 600 -10.44 -5.64 6.30
C ARG A 600 -10.45 -5.49 7.79
N VAL A 601 -10.46 -4.25 8.28
CA VAL A 601 -10.56 -3.91 9.68
C VAL A 601 -11.85 -3.13 9.88
N PRO A 602 -12.90 -3.75 10.42
CA PRO A 602 -14.19 -3.08 10.59
C PRO A 602 -14.04 -1.77 11.35
N VAL A 603 -14.76 -0.74 10.90
CA VAL A 603 -14.73 0.59 11.54
C VAL A 603 -15.06 0.57 13.02
N SER A 604 -15.77 -0.47 13.48
CA SER A 604 -16.06 -0.71 14.90
C SER A 604 -14.80 -0.83 15.76
N GLU A 605 -13.66 -1.29 15.20
CA GLU A 605 -12.38 -1.37 15.91
C GLU A 605 -11.88 0.03 16.28
N SER A 606 -12.00 0.99 15.35
CA SER A 606 -11.68 2.40 15.62
C SER A 606 -12.71 3.09 16.49
N ASP A 607 -14.01 2.85 16.28
CA ASP A 607 -15.08 3.46 17.06
C ASP A 607 -14.99 3.06 18.55
N GLN A 608 -14.70 1.77 18.86
CA GLN A 608 -14.60 1.30 20.25
C GLN A 608 -13.39 1.88 20.99
N ILE A 609 -12.21 1.97 20.35
CA ILE A 609 -11.03 2.54 21.00
C ILE A 609 -11.21 4.04 21.26
N VAL A 610 -11.77 4.79 20.31
CA VAL A 610 -12.08 6.21 20.46
C VAL A 610 -13.07 6.44 21.62
N ALA A 611 -14.14 5.65 21.69
CA ALA A 611 -15.14 5.74 22.77
C ALA A 611 -14.50 5.47 24.15
N GLY A 612 -13.64 4.46 24.23
CA GLY A 612 -12.93 4.12 25.46
C GLY A 612 -11.97 5.22 25.93
N LEU A 613 -11.15 5.78 24.99
CA LEU A 613 -10.23 6.88 25.28
C LEU A 613 -10.98 8.14 25.79
N LYS A 614 -12.10 8.49 25.15
CA LYS A 614 -12.96 9.60 25.60
C LYS A 614 -13.51 9.36 27.00
N LYS A 615 -13.99 8.16 27.28
CA LYS A 615 -14.54 7.78 28.60
C LYS A 615 -13.53 7.94 29.72
N GLN A 616 -12.25 7.65 29.49
CA GLN A 616 -11.19 7.81 30.50
C GLN A 616 -10.55 9.20 30.52
N GLY A 617 -10.93 10.10 29.59
CA GLY A 617 -10.40 11.46 29.52
C GLY A 617 -9.03 11.59 28.86
N THR A 618 -8.57 10.57 28.13
CA THR A 618 -7.34 10.67 27.33
C THR A 618 -7.62 11.53 26.11
N PRO A 619 -6.78 12.53 25.78
CA PRO A 619 -6.96 13.34 24.58
C PRO A 619 -6.97 12.47 23.33
N VAL A 620 -8.03 12.51 22.56
CA VAL A 620 -8.18 11.73 21.32
C VAL A 620 -8.72 12.61 20.20
N TRP A 621 -8.05 12.54 19.02
CA TRP A 621 -8.52 13.09 17.76
C TRP A 621 -9.04 11.95 16.91
N TYR A 622 -10.19 12.16 16.24
CA TYR A 622 -10.78 11.15 15.39
C TYR A 622 -11.07 11.73 13.99
N VAL A 623 -10.57 11.05 12.95
CA VAL A 623 -10.81 11.38 11.54
C VAL A 623 -11.38 10.15 10.85
N LYS A 624 -12.66 10.20 10.46
CA LYS A 624 -13.36 9.10 9.80
C LYS A 624 -13.99 9.55 8.49
N ALA A 625 -13.61 8.92 7.36
CA ALA A 625 -14.17 9.20 6.06
C ALA A 625 -15.26 8.16 5.70
N LYS A 626 -16.47 8.64 5.32
CA LYS A 626 -17.63 7.79 5.01
C LYS A 626 -17.53 7.10 3.65
N ASP A 627 -16.69 7.62 2.78
CA ASP A 627 -16.49 7.17 1.40
C ASP A 627 -15.10 6.58 1.15
N GLU A 628 -14.48 6.05 2.20
CA GLU A 628 -13.18 5.38 2.19
C GLU A 628 -13.25 4.03 2.90
N GLY A 629 -12.30 3.15 2.54
CA GLY A 629 -12.12 1.83 3.12
C GLY A 629 -10.82 1.70 3.92
N HIS A 630 -10.01 0.70 3.58
CA HIS A 630 -8.76 0.37 4.28
C HIS A 630 -7.64 1.36 3.94
N GLY A 631 -7.74 2.58 4.46
CA GLY A 631 -6.91 3.74 4.14
C GLY A 631 -7.56 4.68 3.11
N PHE A 632 -7.11 5.93 3.10
CA PHE A 632 -7.71 6.97 2.25
C PHE A 632 -7.07 6.99 0.85
N GLN A 633 -7.87 6.72 -0.16
CA GLN A 633 -7.46 6.68 -1.57
C GLN A 633 -7.76 7.99 -2.32
N LYS A 634 -8.77 8.73 -1.87
CA LYS A 634 -9.11 10.05 -2.44
C LYS A 634 -8.13 11.08 -1.90
N LYS A 635 -7.48 11.82 -2.80
CA LYS A 635 -6.46 12.81 -2.43
C LYS A 635 -6.98 13.82 -1.42
N SER A 636 -8.20 14.31 -1.60
CA SER A 636 -8.83 15.28 -0.70
C SER A 636 -8.89 14.77 0.75
N ASN A 637 -9.29 13.50 0.93
CA ASN A 637 -9.39 12.87 2.25
C ASN A 637 -8.00 12.63 2.85
N ALA A 638 -7.10 12.09 2.04
CA ALA A 638 -5.73 11.80 2.45
C ALA A 638 -4.92 13.08 2.76
N ASP A 639 -5.19 14.19 2.06
CA ASP A 639 -4.57 15.49 2.36
C ASP A 639 -5.08 16.05 3.68
N PHE A 640 -6.39 16.01 3.95
CA PHE A 640 -6.93 16.45 5.23
C PHE A 640 -6.38 15.63 6.40
N GLN A 641 -6.32 14.30 6.26
CA GLN A 641 -5.66 13.43 7.25
C GLN A 641 -4.21 13.87 7.49
N PHE A 642 -3.46 14.17 6.43
CA PHE A 642 -2.08 14.61 6.53
C PHE A 642 -1.96 15.93 7.28
N TYR A 643 -2.78 16.94 6.98
CA TYR A 643 -2.75 18.22 7.70
C TYR A 643 -3.13 18.06 9.18
N ALA A 644 -4.14 17.24 9.47
CA ALA A 644 -4.49 16.91 10.85
C ALA A 644 -3.34 16.20 11.59
N THR A 645 -2.60 15.33 10.90
CA THR A 645 -1.41 14.65 11.45
C THR A 645 -0.29 15.65 11.74
N VAL A 646 -0.06 16.63 10.86
CA VAL A 646 0.93 17.70 11.09
C VAL A 646 0.58 18.49 12.33
N GLU A 647 -0.66 18.96 12.46
CA GLU A 647 -1.13 19.69 13.67
C GLU A 647 -0.98 18.82 14.94
N PHE A 648 -1.32 17.53 14.85
CA PHE A 648 -1.19 16.61 15.97
C PHE A 648 0.27 16.45 16.43
N LEU A 649 1.20 16.27 15.49
CA LEU A 649 2.63 16.15 15.80
C LEU A 649 3.21 17.47 16.33
N GLN A 650 2.78 18.61 15.81
CA GLN A 650 3.19 19.91 16.34
C GLN A 650 2.72 20.13 17.78
N GLU A 651 1.47 19.72 18.09
CA GLU A 651 0.89 19.88 19.43
C GLU A 651 1.51 18.94 20.45
N TYR A 652 1.67 17.65 20.13
CA TYR A 652 1.96 16.62 21.13
C TYR A 652 3.38 16.04 21.06
N LEU A 653 4.08 16.15 19.93
CA LEU A 653 5.44 15.66 19.81
C LEU A 653 6.49 16.79 19.91
N LEU A 654 6.19 17.96 19.31
CA LEU A 654 7.18 19.02 19.17
C LEU A 654 7.14 20.05 20.30
N LYS A 655 5.99 20.27 20.96
CA LYS A 655 5.86 21.05 22.18
C LYS A 655 6.21 20.18 23.39
#